data_92598a680f9503697242452ec9c387ee
#
_entry.id   92598a680f9503697242452ec9c387ee
#
_cell.length_a   1.000
_cell.length_b   1.000
_cell.length_c   1.000
_cell.angle_alpha   90.00
_cell.angle_beta   90.00
_cell.angle_gamma   90.00
#
_symmetry.space_group_name_H-M   'P 1'
#
loop_
_entity.id
_entity.type
_entity.pdbx_description
1 polymer ?
#
loop_
_entity_poly.entity_id
_entity_poly.type
_entity_poly.pdbx_seq_one_letter_code
_entity_poly.pdbx_strand_id
1 'polypeptide(L)'
;NAAHYAERYDAPVLPSYDGLPVLLFPVTNDYSVLLDRTAKLFCMNAERGLFALLHVLLFADETAIPRAAERFRRAENEVRAHTLAQEIEAAIRAQDFGERSRSMAEEYHALCPWEEGYELFCAEAALVQDDVENAIRYGEAAYQKRKMGMRACALLARAYAASGQLDRALLFQVLSRASSPESLPEMDVELRAHCLRALTAGCTPSRYAPLIREVYEKDGILDTQLCIKVGEEVLRFSEDLPRYRIGVYNPYGLMHIRSSLIDVMNAATKDYQFLIYNDFIFDIMKADAANSAHIDPKGASMLLPLAAKEAQQTLFFQSKNINRSMVLGRGEFNFYRIDEPVTIRANQPFLVGTPIRLGHGEQRKKIVLNILADGLSWKEMQHENYTLVPNMIRFFEKGVIFDNNFSTAEYTYPALATIETGLYQHHTQIAEPGQPFVLDPAYVTISEQMKNLGYYCVNIQGDGEGIYNGATRGYDRLIVNHTVELVADGVERTIRHLREFDECDNFLFMHFADSHPYNSDISVPAGAGTHLSLADVLQEQDMEASVFLKPNPLSQYVNRSAIQTVDRQLGYLFDYIEQHYEDDEYIVMLYSDHGASVYARSPYLMSEEQTGSALMARGAGVPALGRVDELTSSVDIYKILGKLAGYPIDAAHLDGNLPEVFGGKRREYTVSNSIYPGQTYKICVRTEHYAFHLETAEFTREDGTISLDRYTYHIHERSESYREVFDDALARYFMDIVWEYTESFRR
;
A
#
# COMPACT_ATOMS: atom_id res chain seq x y z
N ASN A 1 35.79 -5.34 9.53
CA ASN A 1 36.88 -5.56 9.66
C ASN A 1 37.32 -6.98 9.90
N ALA A 2 38.61 -7.27 9.64
CA ALA A 2 39.14 -8.65 9.62
C ALA A 2 38.88 -9.45 10.89
N ALA A 3 38.99 -8.79 12.07
CA ALA A 3 38.76 -9.44 13.36
C ALA A 3 37.28 -9.87 13.54
N HIS A 4 36.34 -9.07 13.07
CA HIS A 4 34.93 -9.41 13.14
C HIS A 4 34.52 -10.54 12.19
N TYR A 5 35.21 -10.65 11.07
CA TYR A 5 35.07 -11.78 10.13
C TYR A 5 35.63 -13.08 10.69
N ALA A 6 36.81 -13.00 11.29
CA ALA A 6 37.42 -14.15 11.92
C ALA A 6 36.56 -14.71 13.05
N GLU A 7 35.92 -13.84 13.82
CA GLU A 7 35.03 -14.21 14.92
C GLU A 7 33.71 -14.86 14.43
N ARG A 8 33.18 -14.40 13.30
CA ARG A 8 31.92 -14.92 12.74
C ARG A 8 32.08 -16.26 12.01
N TYR A 9 33.22 -16.47 11.39
CA TYR A 9 33.45 -17.68 10.56
C TYR A 9 34.48 -18.63 11.15
N ASP A 10 34.85 -18.44 12.44
CA ASP A 10 35.87 -19.22 13.14
C ASP A 10 37.19 -19.31 12.34
N ALA A 11 37.49 -18.26 11.58
CA ALA A 11 38.64 -18.22 10.69
C ALA A 11 39.86 -17.60 11.40
N PRO A 12 41.02 -18.27 11.39
CA PRO A 12 42.21 -17.75 12.04
C PRO A 12 42.71 -16.48 11.32
N VAL A 13 42.92 -15.42 12.09
CA VAL A 13 43.61 -14.20 11.62
C VAL A 13 45.10 -14.43 11.76
N LEU A 14 45.83 -14.56 10.66
CA LEU A 14 47.28 -14.63 10.70
C LEU A 14 47.90 -13.24 10.86
N PRO A 15 49.02 -13.13 11.57
CA PRO A 15 49.80 -11.89 11.62
C PRO A 15 50.23 -11.49 10.22
N SER A 16 50.01 -10.23 9.92
CA SER A 16 50.20 -9.65 8.59
C SER A 16 51.65 -9.67 8.13
N TYR A 17 51.86 -9.93 6.84
CA TYR A 17 53.07 -9.50 6.16
C TYR A 17 52.93 -7.98 5.89
N ASP A 18 53.86 -7.17 6.34
CA ASP A 18 53.82 -5.71 6.27
C ASP A 18 52.60 -4.99 6.92
N GLY A 19 52.09 -5.52 8.00
CA GLY A 19 51.02 -4.86 8.78
C GLY A 19 49.62 -5.07 8.19
N LEU A 20 49.43 -5.92 7.20
CA LEU A 20 48.12 -6.26 6.62
C LEU A 20 47.58 -7.58 7.21
N PRO A 21 46.38 -7.61 7.77
CA PRO A 21 45.78 -8.85 8.23
C PRO A 21 45.48 -9.76 7.04
N VAL A 22 46.03 -10.95 7.06
CA VAL A 22 45.70 -12.02 6.12
C VAL A 22 44.60 -12.86 6.71
N LEU A 23 43.46 -12.91 6.06
CA LEU A 23 42.34 -13.75 6.44
C LEU A 23 42.46 -15.09 5.72
N LEU A 24 42.61 -16.16 6.46
CA LEU A 24 42.45 -17.52 5.94
C LEU A 24 40.96 -17.89 6.04
N PHE A 25 40.36 -18.14 4.92
CA PHE A 25 38.98 -18.59 4.85
C PHE A 25 38.94 -20.12 4.86
N PRO A 26 38.05 -20.73 5.66
CA PRO A 26 37.73 -22.12 5.44
C PRO A 26 37.15 -22.30 4.03
N VAL A 27 37.43 -23.42 3.42
CA VAL A 27 37.08 -23.77 2.02
C VAL A 27 35.56 -23.82 1.78
N THR A 28 34.78 -23.59 2.78
CA THR A 28 33.33 -23.56 2.72
C THR A 28 32.84 -22.15 3.01
N ASN A 29 31.94 -21.68 2.17
CA ASN A 29 30.90 -20.76 2.56
C ASN A 29 31.02 -19.31 2.16
N ASP A 30 29.98 -18.85 1.55
CA ASP A 30 29.58 -17.46 1.32
C ASP A 30 30.62 -16.57 0.59
N TYR A 31 31.14 -17.10 -0.51
CA TYR A 31 31.99 -16.36 -1.44
C TYR A 31 31.37 -15.03 -1.88
N SER A 32 30.05 -14.90 -1.82
CA SER A 32 29.35 -13.71 -2.27
C SER A 32 29.61 -12.49 -1.38
N VAL A 33 29.45 -12.64 -0.07
CA VAL A 33 29.75 -11.55 0.90
C VAL A 33 31.23 -11.23 0.92
N LEU A 34 32.04 -12.27 0.81
CA LEU A 34 33.49 -12.13 0.75
C LEU A 34 33.93 -11.32 -0.47
N LEU A 35 33.38 -11.65 -1.64
CA LEU A 35 33.65 -10.96 -2.89
C LEU A 35 33.26 -9.49 -2.85
N ASP A 36 32.08 -9.20 -2.32
CA ASP A 36 31.57 -7.83 -2.19
C ASP A 36 32.49 -6.98 -1.29
N ARG A 37 32.87 -7.51 -0.12
CA ARG A 37 33.78 -6.77 0.78
C ARG A 37 35.20 -6.70 0.27
N THR A 38 35.69 -7.73 -0.43
CA THR A 38 36.98 -7.70 -1.09
C THR A 38 37.00 -6.63 -2.17
N ALA A 39 35.94 -6.52 -2.93
CA ALA A 39 35.78 -5.49 -3.95
C ALA A 39 35.71 -4.08 -3.34
N LYS A 40 34.94 -3.89 -2.27
CA LYS A 40 34.89 -2.61 -1.52
C LYS A 40 36.26 -2.26 -0.93
N LEU A 41 36.98 -3.21 -0.34
CA LEU A 41 38.35 -3.01 0.14
C LEU A 41 39.33 -2.63 -0.97
N PHE A 42 39.22 -3.24 -2.14
CA PHE A 42 40.05 -2.91 -3.32
C PHE A 42 39.78 -1.48 -3.79
N CYS A 43 38.54 -1.07 -3.88
CA CYS A 43 38.16 0.28 -4.30
C CYS A 43 38.62 1.34 -3.28
N MET A 44 38.63 1.02 -1.99
CA MET A 44 39.16 1.90 -0.92
C MET A 44 40.71 1.91 -0.85
N ASN A 45 41.35 0.80 -1.21
CA ASN A 45 42.80 0.64 -1.21
C ASN A 45 43.22 -0.47 -2.18
N ALA A 46 43.64 -0.08 -3.39
CA ALA A 46 43.92 -0.98 -4.50
C ALA A 46 44.95 -2.11 -4.18
N GLU A 47 45.98 -1.84 -3.37
CA GLU A 47 46.97 -2.87 -3.00
C GLU A 47 46.31 -3.94 -2.09
N ARG A 48 45.53 -3.53 -1.11
CA ARG A 48 44.83 -4.44 -0.17
C ARG A 48 43.75 -5.26 -0.89
N GLY A 49 43.00 -4.62 -1.78
CA GLY A 49 41.97 -5.26 -2.57
C GLY A 49 42.50 -6.28 -3.55
N LEU A 50 43.64 -6.01 -4.18
CA LEU A 50 44.29 -6.94 -5.13
C LEU A 50 44.70 -8.24 -4.45
N PHE A 51 45.28 -8.18 -3.23
CA PHE A 51 45.64 -9.39 -2.48
C PHE A 51 44.41 -10.21 -2.07
N ALA A 52 43.34 -9.55 -1.60
CA ALA A 52 42.12 -10.24 -1.24
C ALA A 52 41.41 -10.86 -2.47
N LEU A 53 41.43 -10.16 -3.62
CA LEU A 53 40.90 -10.65 -4.89
C LEU A 53 41.66 -11.86 -5.40
N LEU A 54 43.03 -11.80 -5.38
CA LEU A 54 43.87 -12.93 -5.77
C LEU A 54 43.62 -14.15 -4.90
N HIS A 55 43.38 -13.95 -3.60
CA HIS A 55 43.07 -15.04 -2.68
C HIS A 55 41.72 -15.71 -3.00
N VAL A 56 40.72 -14.91 -3.28
CA VAL A 56 39.38 -15.39 -3.70
C VAL A 56 39.44 -16.12 -5.04
N LEU A 57 40.16 -15.57 -6.03
CA LEU A 57 40.30 -16.19 -7.36
C LEU A 57 41.08 -17.50 -7.35
N LEU A 58 42.00 -17.68 -6.39
CA LEU A 58 42.79 -18.93 -6.26
C LEU A 58 41.95 -20.10 -5.70
N PHE A 59 40.85 -19.83 -5.04
CA PHE A 59 40.02 -20.84 -4.39
C PHE A 59 38.59 -20.92 -4.96
N ALA A 60 38.22 -20.03 -5.89
CA ALA A 60 36.94 -20.07 -6.59
C ALA A 60 36.92 -21.06 -7.74
N ASP A 61 35.82 -21.72 -7.97
CA ASP A 61 35.65 -22.52 -9.18
C ASP A 61 35.44 -21.63 -10.42
N GLU A 62 35.57 -22.23 -11.62
CA GLU A 62 35.48 -21.50 -12.89
C GLU A 62 34.11 -20.76 -13.07
N THR A 63 33.04 -21.22 -12.40
CA THR A 63 31.71 -20.61 -12.48
C THR A 63 31.57 -19.38 -11.57
N ALA A 64 32.41 -19.26 -10.54
CA ALA A 64 32.42 -18.12 -9.62
C ALA A 64 33.15 -16.89 -10.19
N ILE A 65 34.07 -17.09 -11.16
CA ILE A 65 34.86 -16.00 -11.71
C ILE A 65 34.03 -14.89 -12.39
N PRO A 66 33.05 -15.18 -13.28
CA PRO A 66 32.21 -14.15 -13.87
C PRO A 66 31.36 -13.39 -12.81
N ARG A 67 30.84 -14.11 -11.83
CA ARG A 67 30.08 -13.51 -10.70
C ARG A 67 30.97 -12.63 -9.83
N ALA A 68 32.20 -13.07 -9.58
CA ALA A 68 33.20 -12.27 -8.87
C ALA A 68 33.50 -10.95 -9.59
N ALA A 69 33.69 -10.99 -10.91
CA ALA A 69 33.96 -9.81 -11.69
C ALA A 69 32.78 -8.83 -11.75
N GLU A 70 31.56 -9.33 -11.75
CA GLU A 70 30.35 -8.49 -11.72
C GLU A 70 30.17 -7.82 -10.36
N ARG A 71 30.31 -8.56 -9.26
CA ARG A 71 30.24 -8.01 -7.91
C ARG A 71 31.35 -7.03 -7.61
N PHE A 72 32.53 -7.29 -8.17
CA PHE A 72 33.64 -6.35 -8.06
C PHE A 72 33.32 -5.01 -8.75
N ARG A 73 32.71 -5.04 -9.94
CA ARG A 73 32.24 -3.83 -10.63
C ARG A 73 31.14 -3.11 -9.84
N ARG A 74 30.20 -3.87 -9.25
CA ARG A 74 29.15 -3.29 -8.38
C ARG A 74 29.76 -2.60 -7.16
N ALA A 75 30.68 -3.26 -6.46
CA ALA A 75 31.33 -2.67 -5.30
C ALA A 75 32.20 -1.46 -5.65
N GLU A 76 32.84 -1.45 -6.81
CA GLU A 76 33.55 -0.28 -7.33
C GLU A 76 32.58 0.88 -7.56
N ASN A 77 31.45 0.64 -8.19
CA ASN A 77 30.42 1.62 -8.42
C ASN A 77 29.82 2.14 -7.10
N GLU A 78 29.57 1.26 -6.12
CA GLU A 78 29.07 1.66 -4.79
C GLU A 78 30.06 2.56 -4.05
N VAL A 79 31.35 2.21 -4.03
CA VAL A 79 32.39 3.04 -3.39
C VAL A 79 32.54 4.38 -4.12
N ARG A 80 32.48 4.36 -5.46
CA ARG A 80 32.53 5.59 -6.27
C ARG A 80 31.30 6.46 -6.02
N ALA A 81 30.10 5.87 -6.01
CA ALA A 81 28.85 6.55 -5.72
C ALA A 81 28.85 7.17 -4.31
N HIS A 82 29.33 6.42 -3.31
CA HIS A 82 29.45 6.95 -1.95
C HIS A 82 30.40 8.15 -1.86
N THR A 83 31.52 8.09 -2.56
CA THR A 83 32.48 9.22 -2.63
C THR A 83 31.84 10.43 -3.30
N LEU A 84 31.19 10.22 -4.45
CA LEU A 84 30.49 11.28 -5.19
C LEU A 84 29.36 11.89 -4.36
N ALA A 85 28.59 11.09 -3.63
CA ALA A 85 27.53 11.57 -2.74
C ALA A 85 28.09 12.53 -1.68
N GLN A 86 29.25 12.20 -1.06
CA GLN A 86 29.89 13.08 -0.08
C GLN A 86 30.42 14.38 -0.72
N GLU A 87 31.01 14.30 -1.91
CA GLU A 87 31.49 15.45 -2.67
C GLU A 87 30.34 16.38 -3.11
N ILE A 88 29.23 15.80 -3.57
CA ILE A 88 27.99 16.54 -3.92
C ILE A 88 27.41 17.23 -2.71
N GLU A 89 27.36 16.55 -1.56
CA GLU A 89 26.92 17.17 -0.31
C GLU A 89 27.80 18.34 0.12
N ALA A 90 29.12 18.20 -0.03
CA ALA A 90 30.05 19.27 0.26
C ALA A 90 29.88 20.44 -0.72
N ALA A 91 29.65 20.17 -2.01
CA ALA A 91 29.38 21.20 -3.00
C ALA A 91 28.05 21.94 -2.71
N ILE A 92 26.98 21.25 -2.36
CA ILE A 92 25.70 21.86 -1.95
C ILE A 92 25.90 22.78 -0.74
N ARG A 93 26.58 22.30 0.31
CA ARG A 93 26.90 23.10 1.51
C ARG A 93 27.75 24.32 1.20
N ALA A 94 28.67 24.22 0.27
CA ALA A 94 29.53 25.30 -0.17
C ALA A 94 28.89 26.22 -1.21
N GLN A 95 27.67 25.91 -1.68
CA GLN A 95 27.00 26.55 -2.82
C GLN A 95 27.87 26.58 -4.09
N ASP A 96 28.68 25.53 -4.29
CA ASP A 96 29.51 25.34 -5.48
C ASP A 96 28.76 24.50 -6.52
N PHE A 97 28.13 25.19 -7.49
CA PHE A 97 27.38 24.60 -8.59
C PHE A 97 28.11 24.79 -9.93
N GLY A 98 29.43 24.86 -9.89
CA GLY A 98 30.29 24.98 -11.07
C GLY A 98 30.28 23.73 -11.95
N GLU A 99 30.99 23.83 -13.08
CA GLU A 99 31.03 22.75 -14.09
C GLU A 99 31.55 21.41 -13.50
N ARG A 100 32.57 21.46 -12.64
CA ARG A 100 33.13 20.27 -11.99
C ARG A 100 32.10 19.59 -11.09
N SER A 101 31.42 20.33 -10.22
CA SER A 101 30.43 19.81 -9.28
C SER A 101 29.21 19.24 -10.02
N ARG A 102 28.83 19.87 -11.14
CA ARG A 102 27.80 19.35 -12.05
C ARG A 102 28.17 18.03 -12.68
N SER A 103 29.40 17.92 -13.21
CA SER A 103 29.90 16.65 -13.79
C SER A 103 29.94 15.52 -12.77
N MET A 104 30.29 15.81 -11.51
CA MET A 104 30.23 14.81 -10.43
C MET A 104 28.79 14.38 -10.13
N ALA A 105 27.85 15.30 -10.14
CA ALA A 105 26.42 14.98 -9.93
C ALA A 105 25.84 14.15 -11.09
N GLU A 106 26.23 14.44 -12.33
CA GLU A 106 25.85 13.65 -13.50
C GLU A 106 26.45 12.23 -13.46
N GLU A 107 27.73 12.10 -13.06
CA GLU A 107 28.37 10.80 -12.86
C GLU A 107 27.65 10.00 -11.76
N TYR A 108 27.31 10.64 -10.66
CA TYR A 108 26.54 10.01 -9.58
C TYR A 108 25.19 9.51 -10.05
N HIS A 109 24.45 10.32 -10.79
CA HIS A 109 23.17 9.94 -11.36
C HIS A 109 23.27 8.74 -12.31
N ALA A 110 24.35 8.67 -13.11
CA ALA A 110 24.59 7.54 -14.00
C ALA A 110 24.88 6.23 -13.24
N LEU A 111 25.52 6.33 -12.06
CA LEU A 111 25.83 5.17 -11.22
C LEU A 111 24.64 4.73 -10.38
N CYS A 112 23.86 5.69 -9.87
CA CYS A 112 22.73 5.46 -8.95
C CYS A 112 21.51 6.29 -9.38
N PRO A 113 20.83 5.94 -10.47
CA PRO A 113 19.70 6.71 -10.99
C PRO A 113 18.48 6.71 -10.07
N TRP A 114 18.42 5.78 -9.11
CA TRP A 114 17.37 5.68 -8.09
C TRP A 114 17.59 6.58 -6.85
N GLU A 115 18.80 7.15 -6.70
CA GLU A 115 19.12 8.05 -5.59
C GLU A 115 18.76 9.50 -5.91
N GLU A 116 18.37 10.26 -4.90
CA GLU A 116 17.89 11.64 -5.03
C GLU A 116 19.00 12.70 -5.14
N GLY A 117 20.27 12.32 -4.92
CA GLY A 117 21.39 13.26 -4.78
C GLY A 117 21.61 14.20 -5.97
N TYR A 118 21.41 13.71 -7.18
CA TYR A 118 21.52 14.52 -8.40
C TYR A 118 20.40 15.57 -8.46
N GLU A 119 19.17 15.18 -8.21
CA GLU A 119 18.02 16.06 -8.25
C GLU A 119 18.12 17.11 -7.14
N LEU A 120 18.57 16.73 -5.94
CA LEU A 120 18.83 17.68 -4.84
C LEU A 120 19.89 18.71 -5.24
N PHE A 121 20.98 18.27 -5.87
CA PHE A 121 22.00 19.19 -6.37
C PHE A 121 21.45 20.15 -7.42
N CYS A 122 20.71 19.65 -8.39
CA CYS A 122 20.09 20.48 -9.44
C CYS A 122 19.08 21.47 -8.87
N ALA A 123 18.26 21.04 -7.91
CA ALA A 123 17.26 21.88 -7.26
C ALA A 123 17.89 22.99 -6.41
N GLU A 124 18.94 22.70 -5.64
CA GLU A 124 19.68 23.70 -4.88
C GLU A 124 20.39 24.70 -5.81
N ALA A 125 20.99 24.20 -6.90
CA ALA A 125 21.58 25.07 -7.91
C ALA A 125 20.58 26.02 -8.55
N ALA A 126 19.38 25.53 -8.85
CA ALA A 126 18.28 26.32 -9.40
C ALA A 126 17.79 27.39 -8.39
N LEU A 127 17.65 27.05 -7.10
CA LEU A 127 17.28 28.03 -6.07
C LEU A 127 18.29 29.17 -5.94
N VAL A 128 19.60 28.87 -6.00
CA VAL A 128 20.66 29.88 -5.93
C VAL A 128 20.64 30.81 -7.16
N GLN A 129 20.15 30.30 -8.31
CA GLN A 129 20.02 31.05 -9.56
C GLN A 129 18.66 31.76 -9.70
N ASP A 130 17.81 31.70 -8.67
CA ASP A 130 16.43 32.22 -8.67
C ASP A 130 15.52 31.57 -9.73
N ASP A 131 15.88 30.38 -10.18
CA ASP A 131 15.10 29.54 -11.10
C ASP A 131 14.16 28.62 -10.31
N VAL A 132 13.10 29.21 -9.79
CA VAL A 132 12.17 28.54 -8.86
C VAL A 132 11.41 27.41 -9.54
N GLU A 133 11.10 27.52 -10.82
CA GLU A 133 10.38 26.48 -11.57
C GLU A 133 11.21 25.19 -11.67
N ASN A 134 12.48 25.28 -12.05
CA ASN A 134 13.37 24.15 -12.08
C ASN A 134 13.69 23.61 -10.68
N ALA A 135 13.76 24.48 -9.67
CA ALA A 135 13.95 24.05 -8.29
C ALA A 135 12.80 23.15 -7.80
N ILE A 136 11.56 23.55 -8.09
CA ILE A 136 10.37 22.71 -7.79
C ILE A 136 10.43 21.41 -8.59
N ARG A 137 10.66 21.47 -9.88
CA ARG A 137 10.70 20.27 -10.74
C ARG A 137 11.72 19.23 -10.27
N TYR A 138 12.93 19.65 -9.98
CA TYR A 138 13.97 18.73 -9.47
C TYR A 138 13.70 18.31 -8.03
N GLY A 139 13.18 19.20 -7.19
CA GLY A 139 12.78 18.88 -5.82
C GLY A 139 11.68 17.82 -5.76
N GLU A 140 10.66 17.94 -6.61
CA GLU A 140 9.60 16.92 -6.73
C GLU A 140 10.17 15.58 -7.22
N ALA A 141 11.06 15.58 -8.20
CA ALA A 141 11.74 14.38 -8.66
C ALA A 141 12.56 13.71 -7.54
N ALA A 142 13.27 14.51 -6.73
CA ALA A 142 13.99 14.01 -5.55
C ALA A 142 13.02 13.39 -4.52
N TYR A 143 11.92 14.06 -4.24
CA TYR A 143 10.90 13.58 -3.31
C TYR A 143 10.27 12.26 -3.78
N GLN A 144 9.97 12.11 -5.07
CA GLN A 144 9.41 10.86 -5.58
C GLN A 144 10.40 9.69 -5.45
N LYS A 145 11.71 9.95 -5.56
CA LYS A 145 12.74 8.92 -5.35
C LYS A 145 12.90 8.50 -3.89
N ARG A 146 12.67 9.43 -2.95
CA ARG A 146 12.86 9.19 -1.51
C ARG A 146 11.88 10.00 -0.66
N LYS A 147 10.65 9.50 -0.55
CA LYS A 147 9.57 10.22 0.17
C LYS A 147 9.84 10.42 1.65
N MET A 148 10.53 9.49 2.29
CA MET A 148 10.95 9.62 3.69
C MET A 148 12.17 10.53 3.86
N GLY A 149 12.77 11.03 2.77
CA GLY A 149 13.95 11.89 2.80
C GLY A 149 13.62 13.33 3.22
N MET A 150 14.02 13.73 4.42
CA MET A 150 13.80 15.10 4.94
C MET A 150 14.37 16.20 4.03
N ARG A 151 15.45 15.92 3.30
CA ARG A 151 16.17 16.92 2.49
C ARG A 151 15.34 17.41 1.32
N ALA A 152 14.69 16.51 0.62
CA ALA A 152 13.79 16.87 -0.48
C ALA A 152 12.61 17.70 0.02
N CYS A 153 12.01 17.31 1.14
CA CYS A 153 10.92 18.06 1.76
C CYS A 153 11.37 19.48 2.21
N ALA A 154 12.51 19.59 2.86
CA ALA A 154 13.03 20.90 3.29
C ALA A 154 13.36 21.82 2.09
N LEU A 155 13.89 21.25 1.01
CA LEU A 155 14.14 21.99 -0.24
C LEU A 155 12.84 22.44 -0.88
N LEU A 156 11.87 21.55 -1.03
CA LEU A 156 10.55 21.87 -1.62
C LEU A 156 9.80 22.91 -0.81
N ALA A 157 9.88 22.89 0.52
CA ALA A 157 9.29 23.96 1.35
C ALA A 157 9.84 25.33 0.98
N ARG A 158 11.16 25.47 0.74
CA ARG A 158 11.79 26.73 0.30
C ARG A 158 11.41 27.11 -1.13
N ALA A 159 11.41 26.13 -2.05
CA ALA A 159 11.11 26.36 -3.45
C ALA A 159 9.64 26.80 -3.64
N TYR A 160 8.70 26.14 -2.98
CA TYR A 160 7.29 26.54 -3.01
C TYR A 160 7.03 27.87 -2.32
N ALA A 161 7.73 28.18 -1.22
CA ALA A 161 7.65 29.51 -0.61
C ALA A 161 8.15 30.61 -1.57
N ALA A 162 9.25 30.37 -2.27
CA ALA A 162 9.78 31.29 -3.28
C ALA A 162 8.83 31.48 -4.48
N SER A 163 8.06 30.45 -4.85
CA SER A 163 7.05 30.52 -5.91
C SER A 163 5.73 31.19 -5.47
N GLY A 164 5.57 31.50 -4.16
CA GLY A 164 4.32 31.99 -3.58
C GLY A 164 3.22 30.93 -3.39
N GLN A 165 3.53 29.64 -3.62
CA GLN A 165 2.62 28.51 -3.33
C GLN A 165 2.73 28.11 -1.86
N LEU A 166 2.18 28.94 -1.00
CA LEU A 166 2.41 28.90 0.45
C LEU A 166 1.78 27.67 1.12
N ASP A 167 0.70 27.13 0.58
CA ASP A 167 0.06 25.88 1.00
C ASP A 167 0.99 24.67 0.81
N ARG A 168 1.61 24.55 -0.37
CA ARG A 168 2.59 23.51 -0.65
C ARG A 168 3.87 23.68 0.17
N ALA A 169 4.33 24.91 0.32
CA ALA A 169 5.49 25.22 1.17
C ALA A 169 5.27 24.72 2.61
N LEU A 170 4.10 24.98 3.18
CA LEU A 170 3.76 24.53 4.52
C LEU A 170 3.62 23.01 4.59
N LEU A 171 3.01 22.37 3.59
CA LEU A 171 2.91 20.92 3.51
C LEU A 171 4.29 20.26 3.61
N PHE A 172 5.22 20.66 2.76
CA PHE A 172 6.57 20.09 2.75
C PHE A 172 7.39 20.45 4.00
N GLN A 173 7.12 21.59 4.62
CA GLN A 173 7.70 21.92 5.92
C GLN A 173 7.20 20.98 7.02
N VAL A 174 5.92 20.61 7.01
CA VAL A 174 5.34 19.63 7.95
C VAL A 174 5.91 18.25 7.70
N LEU A 175 5.99 17.81 6.44
CA LEU A 175 6.59 16.52 6.08
C LEU A 175 8.06 16.42 6.54
N SER A 176 8.85 17.49 6.38
CA SER A 176 10.23 17.51 6.86
C SER A 176 10.34 17.44 8.40
N ARG A 177 9.30 17.81 9.15
CA ARG A 177 9.24 17.70 10.62
C ARG A 177 8.82 16.31 11.12
N ALA A 178 8.03 15.58 10.34
CA ALA A 178 7.54 14.26 10.76
C ALA A 178 8.69 13.32 11.11
N SER A 179 9.84 13.49 10.44
CA SER A 179 11.03 12.67 10.64
C SER A 179 12.05 13.25 11.67
N SER A 180 11.92 14.52 12.09
CA SER A 180 12.81 15.12 13.10
C SER A 180 12.17 16.33 13.79
N PRO A 181 11.40 16.11 14.86
CA PRO A 181 10.64 17.17 15.54
C PRO A 181 11.47 18.32 16.10
N GLU A 182 12.77 18.10 16.34
CA GLU A 182 13.63 19.02 17.08
C GLU A 182 14.37 20.06 16.21
N SER A 183 14.34 19.95 14.89
CA SER A 183 15.29 20.67 14.02
C SER A 183 14.73 21.83 13.20
N LEU A 184 13.46 22.20 13.31
CA LEU A 184 12.85 23.19 12.43
C LEU A 184 12.47 24.50 13.15
N PRO A 185 12.69 25.68 12.49
CA PRO A 185 12.28 26.94 13.03
C PRO A 185 10.75 27.03 13.20
N GLU A 186 10.31 27.87 14.13
CA GLU A 186 8.89 28.17 14.31
C GLU A 186 8.27 28.62 12.98
N MET A 187 7.11 28.02 12.68
CA MET A 187 6.35 28.36 11.47
C MET A 187 5.81 29.78 11.59
N ASP A 188 5.95 30.56 10.53
CA ASP A 188 5.33 31.87 10.42
C ASP A 188 3.80 31.76 10.59
N VAL A 189 3.27 32.46 11.59
CA VAL A 189 1.84 32.42 11.96
C VAL A 189 0.94 32.93 10.81
N GLU A 190 1.40 33.92 10.04
CA GLU A 190 0.62 34.44 8.90
C GLU A 190 0.59 33.44 7.74
N LEU A 191 1.73 32.81 7.43
CA LEU A 191 1.83 31.75 6.43
C LEU A 191 0.93 30.57 6.81
N ARG A 192 0.98 30.14 8.07
CA ARG A 192 0.12 29.09 8.57
C ARG A 192 -1.37 29.41 8.44
N ALA A 193 -1.77 30.62 8.85
CA ALA A 193 -3.17 31.06 8.73
C ALA A 193 -3.63 31.18 7.28
N HIS A 194 -2.74 31.58 6.36
CA HIS A 194 -3.03 31.62 4.93
C HIS A 194 -3.26 30.22 4.37
N CYS A 195 -2.37 29.29 4.68
CA CYS A 195 -2.47 27.90 4.23
C CYS A 195 -3.72 27.23 4.75
N LEU A 196 -4.08 27.42 6.01
CA LEU A 196 -5.30 26.87 6.59
C LEU A 196 -6.56 27.38 5.86
N ARG A 197 -6.61 28.66 5.50
CA ARG A 197 -7.73 29.19 4.71
C ARG A 197 -7.81 28.56 3.31
N ALA A 198 -6.67 28.37 2.64
CA ALA A 198 -6.62 27.71 1.34
C ALA A 198 -7.02 26.23 1.41
N LEU A 199 -6.63 25.55 2.49
CA LEU A 199 -6.85 24.13 2.71
C LEU A 199 -8.29 23.76 3.06
N THR A 200 -9.09 24.68 3.58
CA THR A 200 -10.52 24.45 3.84
C THR A 200 -11.38 24.46 2.58
N ALA A 201 -10.83 24.82 1.43
CA ALA A 201 -11.58 24.93 0.17
C ALA A 201 -11.77 23.61 -0.60
N GLY A 202 -11.12 22.54 -0.21
CA GLY A 202 -11.20 21.26 -0.91
C GLY A 202 -11.20 20.08 0.05
N CYS A 203 -11.61 18.91 -0.44
CA CYS A 203 -11.88 17.75 0.39
C CYS A 203 -11.32 16.49 -0.24
N THR A 204 -10.56 15.72 0.54
CA THR A 204 -10.14 14.35 0.25
C THR A 204 -10.41 13.48 1.47
N PRO A 205 -10.80 12.19 1.30
CA PRO A 205 -10.99 11.30 2.44
C PRO A 205 -9.70 11.16 3.24
N SER A 206 -9.83 11.11 4.55
CA SER A 206 -8.76 10.75 5.45
C SER A 206 -9.08 9.43 6.12
N ARG A 207 -8.08 8.58 6.27
CA ARG A 207 -8.20 7.35 7.04
C ARG A 207 -8.40 7.59 8.54
N TYR A 208 -8.17 8.82 9.02
CA TYR A 208 -8.32 9.12 10.44
C TYR A 208 -9.73 9.59 10.74
N ALA A 209 -10.57 8.72 11.30
CA ALA A 209 -11.89 9.08 11.78
C ALA A 209 -11.91 10.32 12.69
N PRO A 210 -10.91 10.57 13.56
CA PRO A 210 -10.82 11.82 14.30
C PRO A 210 -10.68 13.06 13.42
N LEU A 211 -9.94 12.97 12.31
CA LEU A 211 -9.77 14.11 11.37
C LEU A 211 -11.04 14.38 10.57
N ILE A 212 -11.71 13.33 10.09
CA ILE A 212 -13.01 13.43 9.44
C ILE A 212 -14.02 14.06 10.40
N ARG A 213 -14.03 13.62 11.65
CA ARG A 213 -14.91 14.14 12.70
C ARG A 213 -14.64 15.61 13.04
N GLU A 214 -13.37 16.00 13.18
CA GLU A 214 -13.00 17.38 13.46
C GLU A 214 -13.46 18.33 12.34
N VAL A 215 -13.25 17.98 11.09
CA VAL A 215 -13.72 18.76 9.95
C VAL A 215 -15.25 18.83 9.92
N TYR A 216 -15.93 17.72 10.17
CA TYR A 216 -17.39 17.63 10.23
C TYR A 216 -18.00 18.49 11.33
N GLU A 217 -17.48 18.43 12.55
CA GLU A 217 -17.99 19.16 13.71
C GLU A 217 -17.69 20.65 13.64
N LYS A 218 -16.52 21.05 13.10
CA LYS A 218 -16.07 22.42 13.12
C LYS A 218 -16.79 23.30 12.11
N ASP A 219 -16.98 22.82 10.90
CA ASP A 219 -17.50 23.63 9.79
C ASP A 219 -18.95 23.30 9.42
N GLY A 220 -19.52 22.26 10.04
CA GLY A 220 -20.85 21.79 9.70
C GLY A 220 -21.01 21.38 8.22
N ILE A 221 -19.92 21.23 7.50
CA ILE A 221 -19.84 20.81 6.10
C ILE A 221 -19.22 19.42 6.08
N LEU A 222 -19.88 18.47 5.41
CA LEU A 222 -19.33 17.12 5.23
C LEU A 222 -18.27 17.10 4.12
N ASP A 223 -17.34 18.03 4.18
CA ASP A 223 -16.18 18.10 3.31
C ASP A 223 -14.96 17.59 4.07
N THR A 224 -14.25 16.67 3.48
CA THR A 224 -12.99 16.17 4.02
C THR A 224 -11.93 16.07 2.94
N GLN A 225 -10.70 15.91 3.35
CA GLN A 225 -9.57 15.72 2.47
C GLN A 225 -8.49 14.93 3.20
N LEU A 226 -7.56 14.35 2.45
CA LEU A 226 -6.36 13.81 3.07
C LEU A 226 -5.58 14.97 3.70
N CYS A 227 -5.39 14.91 5.01
CA CYS A 227 -4.85 16.01 5.80
C CYS A 227 -3.73 15.55 6.72
N ILE A 228 -2.86 16.51 7.04
CA ILE A 228 -1.87 16.39 8.11
C ILE A 228 -2.34 17.23 9.28
N LYS A 229 -2.34 16.65 10.48
CA LYS A 229 -2.64 17.39 11.70
C LYS A 229 -1.41 18.12 12.22
N VAL A 230 -1.53 19.42 12.46
CA VAL A 230 -0.50 20.27 13.05
C VAL A 230 -1.06 20.91 14.30
N GLY A 231 -0.79 20.30 15.46
CA GLY A 231 -1.44 20.69 16.70
C GLY A 231 -2.94 20.41 16.63
N GLU A 232 -3.78 21.44 16.78
CA GLU A 232 -5.24 21.36 16.60
C GLU A 232 -5.70 21.66 15.16
N GLU A 233 -4.77 21.95 14.26
CA GLU A 233 -5.08 22.34 12.90
C GLU A 233 -4.86 21.21 11.92
N VAL A 234 -5.67 21.17 10.86
CA VAL A 234 -5.63 20.15 9.82
C VAL A 234 -5.19 20.77 8.51
N LEU A 235 -4.13 20.23 7.90
CA LEU A 235 -3.58 20.67 6.64
C LEU A 235 -3.89 19.69 5.52
N ARG A 236 -4.31 20.19 4.35
CA ARG A 236 -4.49 19.36 3.17
C ARG A 236 -3.18 18.76 2.71
N PHE A 237 -3.22 17.49 2.30
CA PHE A 237 -2.02 16.78 1.87
C PHE A 237 -1.61 17.13 0.43
N SER A 238 -2.56 17.17 -0.52
CA SER A 238 -2.29 17.47 -1.92
C SER A 238 -3.50 18.08 -2.62
N GLU A 239 -3.26 19.07 -3.50
CA GLU A 239 -4.29 19.63 -4.37
C GLU A 239 -4.62 18.75 -5.57
N ASP A 240 -3.70 17.87 -5.94
CA ASP A 240 -3.83 17.00 -7.11
C ASP A 240 -4.75 15.80 -6.86
N LEU A 241 -5.11 15.54 -5.59
CA LEU A 241 -6.05 14.48 -5.24
C LEU A 241 -7.49 14.87 -5.61
N PRO A 242 -8.30 13.89 -6.03
CA PRO A 242 -9.69 14.12 -6.33
C PRO A 242 -10.43 14.74 -5.15
N ARG A 243 -11.34 15.66 -5.44
CA ARG A 243 -12.21 16.23 -4.42
C ARG A 243 -13.34 15.27 -4.11
N TYR A 244 -13.36 14.77 -2.88
CA TYR A 244 -14.44 13.96 -2.37
C TYR A 244 -15.28 14.78 -1.38
N ARG A 245 -16.59 14.56 -1.42
CA ARG A 245 -17.55 15.17 -0.50
C ARG A 245 -18.16 14.10 0.37
N ILE A 246 -18.08 14.29 1.68
CA ILE A 246 -18.63 13.35 2.63
C ILE A 246 -20.13 13.57 2.76
N GLY A 247 -20.88 12.50 2.57
CA GLY A 247 -22.27 12.36 2.88
C GLY A 247 -22.52 11.29 3.92
N VAL A 248 -23.78 11.09 4.25
CA VAL A 248 -24.26 10.03 5.14
C VAL A 248 -24.90 8.94 4.28
N TYR A 249 -24.46 7.70 4.47
CA TYR A 249 -25.04 6.56 3.78
C TYR A 249 -26.44 6.27 4.35
N ASN A 250 -27.45 6.42 3.53
CA ASN A 250 -28.84 6.18 3.89
C ASN A 250 -29.56 5.33 2.82
N PRO A 251 -29.37 4.02 2.85
CA PRO A 251 -29.86 3.12 1.80
C PRO A 251 -31.38 3.04 1.73
N TYR A 252 -32.09 3.40 2.79
CA TYR A 252 -33.54 3.28 2.85
C TYR A 252 -34.28 4.58 2.62
N GLY A 253 -33.59 5.73 2.57
CA GLY A 253 -34.22 7.04 2.47
C GLY A 253 -35.11 7.41 3.67
N LEU A 254 -34.93 6.78 4.82
CA LEU A 254 -35.78 6.92 5.98
C LEU A 254 -35.27 8.03 6.93
N MET A 255 -35.86 9.20 6.82
CA MET A 255 -35.49 10.39 7.60
C MET A 255 -35.49 10.17 9.13
N HIS A 256 -36.40 9.35 9.66
CA HIS A 256 -36.48 9.10 11.09
C HIS A 256 -35.29 8.27 11.64
N ILE A 257 -34.74 7.36 10.86
CA ILE A 257 -33.52 6.62 11.24
C ILE A 257 -32.35 7.59 11.34
N ARG A 258 -32.19 8.46 10.34
CA ARG A 258 -31.18 9.49 10.34
C ARG A 258 -31.31 10.45 11.53
N SER A 259 -32.52 10.93 11.81
CA SER A 259 -32.76 11.83 12.96
C SER A 259 -32.39 11.15 14.26
N SER A 260 -32.77 9.88 14.45
CA SER A 260 -32.45 9.12 15.66
C SER A 260 -30.95 8.92 15.84
N LEU A 261 -30.21 8.63 14.75
CA LEU A 261 -28.75 8.51 14.79
C LEU A 261 -28.08 9.84 15.15
N ILE A 262 -28.52 10.95 14.54
CA ILE A 262 -28.00 12.28 14.84
C ILE A 262 -28.33 12.66 16.29
N ASP A 263 -29.53 12.36 16.77
CA ASP A 263 -29.92 12.64 18.14
C ASP A 263 -29.12 11.82 19.15
N VAL A 264 -28.83 10.55 18.85
CA VAL A 264 -27.93 9.70 19.64
C VAL A 264 -26.52 10.26 19.63
N MET A 265 -26.00 10.65 18.46
CA MET A 265 -24.69 11.27 18.35
C MET A 265 -24.58 12.60 19.12
N ASN A 266 -25.61 13.44 19.05
CA ASN A 266 -25.66 14.71 19.78
C ASN A 266 -25.82 14.52 21.29
N ALA A 267 -26.55 13.48 21.72
CA ALA A 267 -26.77 13.15 23.12
C ALA A 267 -25.58 12.38 23.72
N ALA A 268 -24.87 11.61 22.93
CA ALA A 268 -23.70 10.82 23.35
C ALA A 268 -22.45 11.69 23.50
N THR A 269 -22.54 12.75 24.27
CA THR A 269 -21.40 13.57 24.61
C THR A 269 -20.35 12.76 25.37
N LYS A 270 -19.14 12.77 24.84
CA LYS A 270 -17.84 12.49 25.48
C LYS A 270 -17.54 11.10 26.03
N ASP A 271 -18.53 10.33 26.53
CA ASP A 271 -18.25 9.08 27.25
C ASP A 271 -18.73 7.80 26.54
N TYR A 272 -19.28 7.91 25.33
CA TYR A 272 -19.87 6.79 24.60
C TYR A 272 -19.22 6.52 23.24
N GLN A 273 -17.92 6.59 23.16
CA GLN A 273 -17.17 6.30 21.92
C GLN A 273 -17.51 4.93 21.32
N PHE A 274 -17.87 3.95 22.13
CA PHE A 274 -18.18 2.59 21.69
C PHE A 274 -19.60 2.39 21.12
N LEU A 275 -20.55 3.31 21.34
CA LEU A 275 -21.92 3.16 20.81
C LEU A 275 -22.06 3.55 19.33
N ILE A 276 -21.09 4.21 18.78
CA ILE A 276 -21.15 4.81 17.43
C ILE A 276 -20.46 3.93 16.38
N TYR A 277 -19.75 2.89 16.81
CA TYR A 277 -18.78 2.19 15.98
C TYR A 277 -19.35 1.51 14.73
N ASN A 278 -20.57 1.04 14.74
CA ASN A 278 -21.13 0.25 13.64
C ASN A 278 -22.29 0.92 12.89
N ASP A 279 -22.84 2.04 13.38
CA ASP A 279 -24.07 2.59 12.85
C ASP A 279 -23.89 3.85 12.00
N PHE A 280 -22.69 4.42 11.94
CA PHE A 280 -22.40 5.61 11.16
C PHE A 280 -21.48 5.31 9.99
N ILE A 281 -22.04 5.40 8.79
CA ILE A 281 -21.36 5.10 7.55
C ILE A 281 -21.34 6.35 6.69
N PHE A 282 -20.15 6.66 6.19
CA PHE A 282 -19.95 7.74 5.24
C PHE A 282 -20.25 7.28 3.80
N ASP A 283 -20.95 8.12 3.08
CA ASP A 283 -21.11 8.02 1.64
C ASP A 283 -20.28 9.13 0.98
N ILE A 284 -19.05 8.81 0.63
CA ILE A 284 -18.07 9.77 0.14
C ILE A 284 -18.06 9.72 -1.38
N MET A 285 -18.35 10.84 -2.02
CA MET A 285 -18.51 10.89 -3.47
C MET A 285 -17.67 11.98 -4.11
N LYS A 286 -17.11 11.71 -5.28
CA LYS A 286 -16.53 12.75 -6.13
C LYS A 286 -17.62 13.72 -6.56
N ALA A 287 -17.53 14.97 -6.11
CA ALA A 287 -18.53 15.97 -6.41
C ALA A 287 -17.94 17.39 -6.39
N ASP A 288 -18.46 18.23 -7.26
CA ASP A 288 -18.15 19.66 -7.33
C ASP A 288 -19.29 20.48 -6.73
N ALA A 289 -18.94 21.64 -6.15
CA ALA A 289 -19.92 22.58 -5.67
C ALA A 289 -20.26 23.58 -6.80
N ALA A 290 -21.54 23.73 -7.11
CA ALA A 290 -22.02 24.61 -8.18
C ALA A 290 -23.35 25.28 -7.82
N ASN A 291 -23.57 26.52 -8.29
CA ASN A 291 -24.87 27.20 -8.22
C ASN A 291 -25.79 26.80 -9.38
N SER A 292 -25.22 26.27 -10.45
CA SER A 292 -25.93 25.79 -11.63
C SER A 292 -25.14 24.69 -12.30
N ALA A 293 -25.83 23.62 -12.71
CA ALA A 293 -25.30 22.54 -13.52
C ALA A 293 -26.19 22.32 -14.74
N HIS A 294 -25.57 22.10 -15.91
CA HIS A 294 -26.26 21.69 -17.12
C HIS A 294 -25.76 20.30 -17.51
N ILE A 295 -26.68 19.34 -17.57
CA ILE A 295 -26.36 17.94 -17.87
C ILE A 295 -27.10 17.58 -19.18
N ASP A 296 -26.31 17.16 -20.17
CA ASP A 296 -26.81 16.64 -21.44
C ASP A 296 -26.41 15.16 -21.58
N PRO A 297 -27.37 14.24 -21.50
CA PRO A 297 -27.10 12.80 -21.61
C PRO A 297 -26.71 12.35 -23.03
N LYS A 298 -26.77 13.23 -24.03
CA LYS A 298 -26.39 12.96 -25.43
C LYS A 298 -27.02 11.69 -26.01
N GLY A 299 -28.28 11.44 -25.68
CA GLY A 299 -29.06 10.30 -26.17
C GLY A 299 -28.85 8.99 -25.39
N ALA A 300 -28.10 9.01 -24.31
CA ALA A 300 -27.99 7.91 -23.34
C ALA A 300 -28.67 8.31 -22.03
N SER A 301 -29.09 7.37 -21.21
CA SER A 301 -29.55 7.62 -19.85
C SER A 301 -28.37 7.75 -18.89
N MET A 302 -28.49 8.58 -17.86
CA MET A 302 -27.48 8.78 -16.82
C MET A 302 -28.13 8.80 -15.44
N LEU A 303 -27.38 8.40 -14.40
CA LEU A 303 -27.70 8.75 -13.03
C LEU A 303 -26.82 9.94 -12.61
N LEU A 304 -27.44 10.95 -12.04
CA LEU A 304 -26.78 12.14 -11.51
C LEU A 304 -26.87 12.16 -10.00
N PRO A 305 -25.74 12.01 -9.27
CA PRO A 305 -25.71 12.21 -7.83
C PRO A 305 -25.79 13.69 -7.47
N LEU A 306 -26.71 14.06 -6.59
CA LEU A 306 -26.86 15.42 -6.10
C LEU A 306 -27.03 15.43 -4.58
N ALA A 307 -26.38 16.37 -3.91
CA ALA A 307 -26.61 16.62 -2.48
C ALA A 307 -26.68 18.10 -2.16
N ALA A 308 -27.38 18.44 -1.10
CA ALA A 308 -27.37 19.80 -0.56
C ALA A 308 -26.12 20.06 0.29
N LYS A 309 -25.57 21.27 0.20
CA LYS A 309 -24.56 21.78 1.15
C LYS A 309 -25.21 22.35 2.40
N GLU A 310 -26.38 22.95 2.27
CA GLU A 310 -27.12 23.57 3.34
C GLU A 310 -28.32 22.72 3.75
N ALA A 311 -28.76 22.86 4.99
CA ALA A 311 -29.96 22.18 5.47
C ALA A 311 -31.21 22.64 4.69
N GLN A 312 -31.97 21.69 4.16
CA GLN A 312 -33.19 21.95 3.42
C GLN A 312 -33.01 22.90 2.20
N GLN A 313 -31.99 22.65 1.42
CA GLN A 313 -31.70 23.44 0.22
C GLN A 313 -32.65 23.11 -0.93
N THR A 314 -33.22 24.15 -1.56
CA THR A 314 -34.13 23.99 -2.71
C THR A 314 -33.34 24.02 -4.01
N LEU A 315 -33.47 22.97 -4.81
CA LEU A 315 -32.95 22.88 -6.17
C LEU A 315 -34.09 23.00 -7.18
N PHE A 316 -33.86 23.74 -8.26
CA PHE A 316 -34.79 23.93 -9.37
C PHE A 316 -34.31 23.20 -10.59
N PHE A 317 -35.16 22.30 -11.11
CA PHE A 317 -34.90 21.48 -12.29
C PHE A 317 -35.68 22.02 -13.47
N GLN A 318 -35.00 22.31 -14.58
CA GLN A 318 -35.58 22.81 -15.81
C GLN A 318 -35.11 22.01 -17.01
N SER A 319 -36.04 21.41 -17.73
CA SER A 319 -35.83 20.75 -19.03
C SER A 319 -36.99 21.09 -19.98
N LYS A 320 -37.06 20.42 -21.13
CA LYS A 320 -38.21 20.53 -22.04
C LYS A 320 -39.54 20.13 -21.37
N ASN A 321 -39.46 19.11 -20.54
CA ASN A 321 -40.66 18.47 -19.94
C ASN A 321 -40.78 18.72 -18.43
N ILE A 322 -39.73 19.23 -17.78
CA ILE A 322 -39.64 19.40 -16.34
C ILE A 322 -39.44 20.88 -16.00
N ASN A 323 -40.27 21.43 -15.13
CA ASN A 323 -40.07 22.70 -14.47
C ASN A 323 -40.56 22.57 -13.01
N ARG A 324 -39.69 22.09 -12.14
CA ARG A 324 -40.02 21.73 -10.77
C ARG A 324 -38.88 22.03 -9.83
N SER A 325 -39.21 22.12 -8.55
CA SER A 325 -38.23 22.23 -7.47
C SER A 325 -38.33 21.07 -6.49
N MET A 326 -37.25 20.77 -5.84
CA MET A 326 -37.14 19.77 -4.78
C MET A 326 -36.25 20.31 -3.67
N VAL A 327 -36.58 19.93 -2.44
CA VAL A 327 -35.74 20.22 -1.26
C VAL A 327 -34.89 19.00 -0.95
N LEU A 328 -33.59 19.21 -0.88
CA LEU A 328 -32.61 18.18 -0.51
C LEU A 328 -32.15 18.35 0.92
N GLY A 329 -31.89 17.23 1.57
CA GLY A 329 -31.20 17.16 2.85
C GLY A 329 -29.70 17.41 2.70
N ARG A 330 -29.08 18.01 3.70
CA ARG A 330 -27.63 18.25 3.74
C ARG A 330 -26.86 16.93 3.76
N GLY A 331 -25.82 16.84 2.91
CA GLY A 331 -24.87 15.74 2.93
C GLY A 331 -25.44 14.37 2.58
N GLU A 332 -26.63 14.29 1.98
CA GLU A 332 -27.23 13.05 1.53
C GLU A 332 -27.28 13.04 0.01
N PHE A 333 -26.49 12.16 -0.62
CA PHE A 333 -26.48 12.03 -2.06
C PHE A 333 -27.72 11.28 -2.54
N ASN A 334 -28.46 11.92 -3.42
CA ASN A 334 -29.62 11.37 -4.10
C ASN A 334 -29.29 11.16 -5.58
N PHE A 335 -29.77 10.10 -6.16
CA PHE A 335 -29.47 9.71 -7.53
C PHE A 335 -30.68 9.98 -8.44
N TYR A 336 -30.48 10.81 -9.46
CA TYR A 336 -31.54 11.21 -10.37
C TYR A 336 -31.27 10.67 -11.76
N ARG A 337 -32.21 9.95 -12.33
CA ARG A 337 -32.14 9.50 -13.72
C ARG A 337 -32.38 10.70 -14.65
N ILE A 338 -31.46 10.92 -15.55
CA ILE A 338 -31.48 12.00 -16.54
C ILE A 338 -31.52 11.39 -17.93
N ASP A 339 -32.65 11.53 -18.61
CA ASP A 339 -32.91 10.99 -19.96
C ASP A 339 -32.96 12.09 -21.02
N GLU A 340 -33.05 13.37 -20.62
CA GLU A 340 -33.06 14.55 -21.48
C GLU A 340 -32.19 15.68 -20.90
N PRO A 341 -31.75 16.65 -21.72
CA PRO A 341 -30.97 17.77 -21.21
C PRO A 341 -31.71 18.52 -20.09
N VAL A 342 -31.06 18.67 -18.95
CA VAL A 342 -31.61 19.32 -17.76
C VAL A 342 -30.65 20.38 -17.24
N THR A 343 -31.20 21.55 -16.84
CA THR A 343 -30.48 22.56 -16.09
C THR A 343 -30.99 22.57 -14.66
N ILE A 344 -30.06 22.48 -13.71
CA ILE A 344 -30.32 22.48 -12.29
C ILE A 344 -29.72 23.77 -11.71
N ARG A 345 -30.47 24.45 -10.87
CA ARG A 345 -30.06 25.73 -10.26
C ARG A 345 -30.45 25.77 -8.79
N ALA A 346 -29.65 26.49 -8.00
CA ALA A 346 -30.01 26.83 -6.62
C ALA A 346 -29.47 28.22 -6.26
N ASN A 347 -30.00 28.83 -5.21
CA ASN A 347 -29.55 30.14 -4.72
C ASN A 347 -28.20 30.08 -3.98
N GLN A 348 -27.84 28.90 -3.50
CA GLN A 348 -26.58 28.57 -2.80
C GLN A 348 -25.90 27.44 -3.54
N PRO A 349 -24.57 27.26 -3.45
CA PRO A 349 -23.88 26.11 -4.04
C PRO A 349 -24.45 24.78 -3.52
N PHE A 350 -24.66 23.85 -4.40
CA PHE A 350 -25.03 22.45 -4.10
C PHE A 350 -23.97 21.50 -4.67
N LEU A 351 -23.97 20.25 -4.24
CA LEU A 351 -23.01 19.26 -4.68
C LEU A 351 -23.55 18.50 -5.89
N VAL A 352 -22.70 18.43 -6.93
CA VAL A 352 -22.98 17.72 -8.19
C VAL A 352 -21.93 16.63 -8.33
N GLY A 353 -22.35 15.39 -8.19
CA GLY A 353 -21.48 14.22 -8.40
C GLY A 353 -21.21 13.98 -9.89
N THR A 354 -20.22 13.14 -10.18
CA THR A 354 -19.91 12.70 -11.55
C THR A 354 -21.10 11.94 -12.13
N PRO A 355 -21.64 12.34 -13.30
CA PRO A 355 -22.72 11.61 -13.96
C PRO A 355 -22.31 10.18 -14.27
N ILE A 356 -23.17 9.22 -13.93
CA ILE A 356 -22.96 7.79 -14.14
C ILE A 356 -23.76 7.38 -15.38
N ARG A 357 -23.07 6.90 -16.41
CA ARG A 357 -23.72 6.46 -17.64
C ARG A 357 -24.43 5.13 -17.41
N LEU A 358 -25.71 5.05 -17.79
CA LEU A 358 -26.46 3.80 -17.83
C LEU A 358 -26.24 3.08 -19.16
N GLY A 359 -26.18 1.76 -19.11
CA GLY A 359 -25.96 0.86 -20.25
C GLY A 359 -24.62 0.13 -20.18
N HIS A 360 -24.64 -1.10 -20.65
CA HIS A 360 -23.49 -1.99 -20.68
C HIS A 360 -22.62 -1.77 -21.91
N GLY A 361 -21.30 -1.86 -21.73
CA GLY A 361 -20.34 -1.82 -22.83
C GLY A 361 -20.10 -3.19 -23.41
N GLU A 362 -19.98 -3.30 -24.74
CA GLU A 362 -19.78 -4.58 -25.43
C GLU A 362 -18.54 -5.37 -24.98
N GLN A 363 -17.49 -4.69 -24.52
CA GLN A 363 -16.23 -5.31 -24.11
C GLN A 363 -16.07 -5.41 -22.59
N ARG A 364 -16.94 -4.76 -21.83
CA ARG A 364 -16.89 -4.78 -20.37
C ARG A 364 -17.74 -5.90 -19.80
N LYS A 365 -17.36 -6.37 -18.64
CA LYS A 365 -18.18 -7.25 -17.82
C LYS A 365 -19.16 -6.40 -17.00
N LYS A 366 -20.35 -6.92 -16.71
CA LYS A 366 -21.32 -6.21 -15.87
C LYS A 366 -20.76 -5.94 -14.48
N ILE A 367 -19.97 -6.91 -13.97
CA ILE A 367 -19.36 -6.85 -12.65
C ILE A 367 -17.88 -7.24 -12.74
N VAL A 368 -17.03 -6.41 -12.10
CA VAL A 368 -15.69 -6.78 -11.65
C VAL A 368 -15.65 -6.52 -10.15
N LEU A 369 -15.51 -7.57 -9.36
CA LEU A 369 -15.55 -7.51 -7.91
C LEU A 369 -14.24 -8.03 -7.32
N ASN A 370 -13.51 -7.15 -6.66
CA ASN A 370 -12.34 -7.48 -5.83
C ASN A 370 -12.77 -7.56 -4.37
N ILE A 371 -12.52 -8.69 -3.73
CA ILE A 371 -12.79 -8.94 -2.31
C ILE A 371 -11.46 -9.10 -1.60
N LEU A 372 -11.15 -8.20 -0.69
CA LEU A 372 -9.98 -8.29 0.18
C LEU A 372 -10.43 -8.75 1.56
N ALA A 373 -9.95 -9.93 1.95
CA ALA A 373 -10.13 -10.49 3.29
C ALA A 373 -8.87 -10.24 4.12
N ASP A 374 -8.89 -9.18 4.93
CA ASP A 374 -7.73 -8.72 5.69
C ASP A 374 -7.18 -9.82 6.62
N GLY A 375 -5.89 -10.10 6.51
CA GLY A 375 -5.19 -11.04 7.38
C GLY A 375 -5.63 -12.50 7.23
N LEU A 376 -6.33 -12.90 6.17
CA LEU A 376 -6.74 -14.29 5.97
C LEU A 376 -5.55 -15.16 5.60
N SER A 377 -5.05 -15.93 6.57
CA SER A 377 -3.97 -16.88 6.39
C SER A 377 -4.44 -18.08 5.55
N TRP A 378 -4.06 -18.11 4.26
CA TRP A 378 -4.41 -19.22 3.39
C TRP A 378 -3.68 -20.51 3.79
N LYS A 379 -2.49 -20.37 4.37
CA LYS A 379 -1.74 -21.51 4.89
C LYS A 379 -2.47 -22.21 6.03
N GLU A 380 -3.10 -21.47 6.93
CA GLU A 380 -3.94 -22.06 7.97
C GLU A 380 -5.18 -22.75 7.38
N MET A 381 -5.77 -22.20 6.32
CA MET A 381 -6.89 -22.86 5.63
C MET A 381 -6.47 -24.21 5.04
N GLN A 382 -5.25 -24.32 4.53
CA GLN A 382 -4.68 -25.58 4.05
C GLN A 382 -4.51 -26.59 5.20
N HIS A 383 -3.97 -26.15 6.35
CA HIS A 383 -3.79 -26.99 7.53
C HIS A 383 -5.13 -27.53 8.07
N GLU A 384 -6.17 -26.72 8.04
CA GLU A 384 -7.53 -27.10 8.41
C GLU A 384 -8.30 -27.84 7.28
N ASN A 385 -7.60 -28.26 6.22
CA ASN A 385 -8.20 -28.92 5.05
C ASN A 385 -9.40 -28.15 4.49
N TYR A 386 -9.33 -26.81 4.52
CA TYR A 386 -10.36 -25.87 4.02
C TYR A 386 -11.73 -26.00 4.70
N THR A 387 -11.82 -26.70 5.84
CA THR A 387 -13.10 -26.90 6.56
C THR A 387 -13.69 -25.62 7.12
N LEU A 388 -12.88 -24.57 7.27
CA LEU A 388 -13.31 -23.27 7.75
C LEU A 388 -13.94 -22.40 6.63
N VAL A 389 -13.68 -22.73 5.35
CA VAL A 389 -14.03 -21.90 4.18
C VAL A 389 -14.76 -22.67 3.06
N PRO A 390 -15.79 -23.51 3.37
CA PRO A 390 -16.44 -24.37 2.39
C PRO A 390 -17.18 -23.59 1.28
N ASN A 391 -17.71 -22.39 1.55
CA ASN A 391 -18.39 -21.59 0.53
C ASN A 391 -17.41 -20.94 -0.44
N MET A 392 -16.26 -20.47 0.04
CA MET A 392 -15.18 -19.98 -0.81
C MET A 392 -14.72 -21.08 -1.75
N ILE A 393 -14.42 -22.29 -1.21
CA ILE A 393 -14.01 -23.42 -2.04
C ILE A 393 -15.09 -23.76 -3.06
N ARG A 394 -16.35 -23.94 -2.65
CA ARG A 394 -17.47 -24.27 -3.55
C ARG A 394 -17.58 -23.28 -4.71
N PHE A 395 -17.41 -22.00 -4.45
CA PHE A 395 -17.51 -20.97 -5.48
C PHE A 395 -16.30 -20.98 -6.42
N PHE A 396 -15.09 -20.90 -5.86
CA PHE A 396 -13.87 -20.73 -6.65
C PHE A 396 -13.29 -22.02 -7.25
N GLU A 397 -13.74 -23.20 -6.84
CA GLU A 397 -13.40 -24.46 -7.55
C GLU A 397 -13.87 -24.49 -9.01
N LYS A 398 -14.85 -23.67 -9.37
CA LYS A 398 -15.30 -23.46 -10.76
C LYS A 398 -14.42 -22.43 -11.53
N GLY A 399 -13.40 -21.90 -10.90
CA GLY A 399 -12.40 -20.99 -11.44
C GLY A 399 -11.00 -21.48 -11.09
N VAL A 400 -10.20 -20.66 -10.44
CA VAL A 400 -8.83 -20.98 -9.99
C VAL A 400 -8.60 -20.53 -8.54
N ILE A 401 -7.92 -21.37 -7.76
CA ILE A 401 -7.48 -21.11 -6.38
C ILE A 401 -5.98 -21.38 -6.34
N PHE A 402 -5.17 -20.37 -5.98
CA PHE A 402 -3.72 -20.51 -5.85
C PHE A 402 -3.35 -20.91 -4.42
N ASP A 403 -2.88 -22.13 -4.25
CA ASP A 403 -2.46 -22.65 -2.93
C ASP A 403 -1.09 -22.13 -2.48
N ASN A 404 -0.30 -21.56 -3.40
CA ASN A 404 1.04 -21.03 -3.12
C ASN A 404 1.16 -19.53 -3.46
N ASN A 405 0.21 -18.72 -2.98
CA ASN A 405 0.28 -17.27 -3.08
C ASN A 405 0.91 -16.66 -1.81
N PHE A 406 1.82 -15.68 -1.99
CA PHE A 406 2.49 -15.00 -0.89
C PHE A 406 2.39 -13.48 -1.02
N SER A 407 2.05 -12.84 0.09
CA SER A 407 2.08 -11.38 0.20
C SER A 407 3.51 -10.85 0.12
N THR A 408 3.65 -9.62 -0.37
CA THR A 408 4.95 -8.92 -0.45
C THR A 408 5.39 -8.33 0.87
N ALA A 409 4.45 -8.16 1.81
CA ALA A 409 4.69 -7.59 3.13
C ALA A 409 3.82 -8.31 4.18
N GLU A 410 4.10 -8.06 5.44
CA GLU A 410 3.44 -8.68 6.60
C GLU A 410 2.22 -7.92 7.10
N TYR A 411 1.88 -6.77 6.51
CA TYR A 411 0.74 -5.93 6.94
C TYR A 411 0.16 -5.13 5.77
N THR A 412 -1.03 -4.58 5.96
CA THR A 412 -1.93 -4.03 4.94
C THR A 412 -1.34 -2.90 4.12
N TYR A 413 -0.67 -1.93 4.73
CA TYR A 413 -0.23 -0.69 4.06
C TYR A 413 0.64 -0.92 2.83
N PRO A 414 1.82 -1.55 2.95
CA PRO A 414 2.66 -1.83 1.80
C PRO A 414 2.04 -2.89 0.88
N ALA A 415 1.33 -3.87 1.44
CA ALA A 415 0.69 -4.92 0.67
C ALA A 415 -0.41 -4.37 -0.25
N LEU A 416 -1.29 -3.50 0.28
CA LEU A 416 -2.37 -2.89 -0.51
C LEU A 416 -1.82 -1.98 -1.61
N ALA A 417 -0.82 -1.14 -1.31
CA ALA A 417 -0.16 -0.33 -2.32
C ALA A 417 0.47 -1.18 -3.44
N THR A 418 1.05 -2.33 -3.08
CA THR A 418 1.59 -3.31 -4.03
C THR A 418 0.49 -3.93 -4.90
N ILE A 419 -0.61 -4.35 -4.30
CA ILE A 419 -1.76 -4.93 -5.02
C ILE A 419 -2.32 -3.92 -6.02
N GLU A 420 -2.56 -2.69 -5.59
CA GLU A 420 -3.17 -1.63 -6.39
C GLU A 420 -2.31 -1.17 -7.57
N THR A 421 -0.98 -1.36 -7.51
CA THR A 421 -0.06 -0.84 -8.53
C THR A 421 0.73 -1.90 -9.29
N GLY A 422 0.83 -3.12 -8.77
CA GLY A 422 1.73 -4.14 -9.30
C GLY A 422 3.22 -3.85 -9.06
N LEU A 423 3.54 -3.06 -8.01
CA LEU A 423 4.89 -2.62 -7.65
C LEU A 423 5.25 -3.06 -6.24
N TYR A 424 6.50 -3.45 -6.02
CA TYR A 424 7.00 -3.73 -4.68
C TYR A 424 7.07 -2.48 -3.80
N GLN A 425 7.12 -2.67 -2.49
CA GLN A 425 7.15 -1.61 -1.48
C GLN A 425 8.27 -0.59 -1.70
N HIS A 426 9.45 -1.01 -2.11
CA HIS A 426 10.57 -0.09 -2.34
C HIS A 426 10.36 0.84 -3.55
N HIS A 427 9.46 0.50 -4.47
CA HIS A 427 9.02 1.40 -5.55
C HIS A 427 7.85 2.28 -5.10
N THR A 428 6.83 1.72 -4.44
CA THR A 428 5.70 2.50 -3.96
C THR A 428 6.07 3.46 -2.83
N GLN A 429 7.05 3.10 -2.02
CA GLN A 429 7.50 3.80 -0.82
C GLN A 429 6.39 4.05 0.22
N ILE A 430 5.38 3.21 0.22
CA ILE A 430 4.31 3.21 1.22
C ILE A 430 4.70 2.17 2.29
N ALA A 431 5.14 2.65 3.44
CA ALA A 431 5.67 1.80 4.50
C ALA A 431 4.91 1.90 5.80
N GLU A 432 4.53 3.09 6.22
CA GLU A 432 4.03 3.33 7.57
C GLU A 432 2.70 4.07 7.59
N PRO A 433 1.74 3.59 8.40
CA PRO A 433 0.43 4.24 8.55
C PRO A 433 0.48 5.65 9.13
N GLY A 434 1.45 5.96 9.97
CA GLY A 434 1.60 7.27 10.59
C GLY A 434 2.09 8.36 9.64
N GLN A 435 2.61 7.99 8.46
CA GLN A 435 3.17 8.94 7.50
C GLN A 435 2.18 9.22 6.37
N PRO A 436 1.90 10.49 6.09
CA PRO A 436 0.92 10.88 5.09
C PRO A 436 1.49 10.83 3.67
N PHE A 437 2.21 9.77 3.32
CA PHE A 437 2.74 9.60 1.97
C PHE A 437 1.63 9.17 1.02
N VAL A 438 1.54 9.89 -0.09
CA VAL A 438 0.64 9.56 -1.19
C VAL A 438 1.41 8.82 -2.27
N LEU A 439 0.80 7.79 -2.80
CA LEU A 439 1.31 7.04 -3.93
C LEU A 439 1.60 7.98 -5.11
N ASP A 440 2.76 7.79 -5.76
CA ASP A 440 3.14 8.59 -6.93
C ASP A 440 2.03 8.58 -7.98
N PRO A 441 1.55 9.76 -8.43
CA PRO A 441 0.55 9.85 -9.49
C PRO A 441 0.95 9.19 -10.81
N ALA A 442 2.25 8.99 -11.06
CA ALA A 442 2.74 8.27 -12.21
C ALA A 442 2.37 6.77 -12.20
N TYR A 443 2.11 6.21 -11.02
CA TYR A 443 1.71 4.82 -10.86
C TYR A 443 0.19 4.70 -10.92
N VAL A 444 -0.31 4.20 -12.03
CA VAL A 444 -1.76 4.06 -12.27
C VAL A 444 -2.30 2.88 -11.46
N THR A 445 -3.27 3.14 -10.60
CA THR A 445 -3.88 2.12 -9.74
C THR A 445 -4.88 1.24 -10.51
N ILE A 446 -5.24 0.06 -9.95
CA ILE A 446 -6.31 -0.78 -10.47
C ILE A 446 -7.60 0.04 -10.67
N SER A 447 -7.98 0.82 -9.65
CA SER A 447 -9.21 1.61 -9.70
C SER A 447 -9.19 2.68 -10.80
N GLU A 448 -8.03 3.31 -11.07
CA GLU A 448 -7.86 4.23 -12.19
C GLU A 448 -7.94 3.51 -13.55
N GLN A 449 -7.34 2.32 -13.67
CA GLN A 449 -7.46 1.50 -14.88
C GLN A 449 -8.92 1.13 -15.16
N MET A 450 -9.65 0.67 -14.15
CA MET A 450 -11.06 0.33 -14.27
C MET A 450 -11.92 1.54 -14.64
N LYS A 451 -11.61 2.71 -14.04
CA LYS A 451 -12.24 3.98 -14.42
C LYS A 451 -11.98 4.35 -15.88
N ASN A 452 -10.75 4.19 -16.36
CA ASN A 452 -10.37 4.45 -17.75
C ASN A 452 -11.09 3.53 -18.75
N LEU A 453 -11.40 2.28 -18.33
CA LEU A 453 -12.23 1.36 -19.10
C LEU A 453 -13.72 1.77 -19.12
N GLY A 454 -14.13 2.70 -18.27
CA GLY A 454 -15.50 3.22 -18.20
C GLY A 454 -16.42 2.53 -17.20
N TYR A 455 -15.87 1.83 -16.21
CA TYR A 455 -16.64 1.29 -15.10
C TYR A 455 -17.09 2.39 -14.13
N TYR A 456 -18.21 2.18 -13.47
CA TYR A 456 -18.57 2.89 -12.25
C TYR A 456 -17.83 2.23 -11.10
N CYS A 457 -16.92 2.98 -10.49
CA CYS A 457 -15.97 2.45 -9.51
C CYS A 457 -16.39 2.79 -8.08
N VAL A 458 -16.63 1.77 -7.27
CA VAL A 458 -17.10 1.91 -5.87
C VAL A 458 -16.22 1.10 -4.93
N ASN A 459 -15.85 1.74 -3.82
CA ASN A 459 -15.08 1.14 -2.75
C ASN A 459 -15.96 1.00 -1.50
N ILE A 460 -15.93 -0.16 -0.84
CA ILE A 460 -16.66 -0.48 0.39
C ILE A 460 -15.64 -0.96 1.40
N GLN A 461 -15.34 -0.16 2.42
CA GLN A 461 -14.27 -0.45 3.37
C GLN A 461 -14.41 0.29 4.70
N GLY A 462 -13.53 -0.02 5.66
CA GLY A 462 -13.32 0.73 6.88
C GLY A 462 -12.42 1.97 6.71
N ASP A 463 -12.39 2.83 7.70
CA ASP A 463 -11.68 4.12 7.68
C ASP A 463 -10.15 3.97 7.62
N GLY A 464 -9.59 2.97 8.27
CA GLY A 464 -8.13 2.81 8.40
C GLY A 464 -7.42 2.16 7.21
N GLU A 465 -8.13 1.74 6.17
CA GLU A 465 -7.70 0.64 5.32
C GLU A 465 -7.43 1.04 3.88
N GLY A 466 -6.54 2.03 3.66
CA GLY A 466 -6.05 2.34 2.32
C GLY A 466 -6.57 3.62 1.67
N ILE A 467 -7.47 4.38 2.31
CA ILE A 467 -7.96 5.65 1.79
C ILE A 467 -6.83 6.68 1.62
N TYR A 468 -5.84 6.61 2.46
CA TYR A 468 -4.79 7.61 2.67
C TYR A 468 -3.58 7.51 1.76
N ASN A 469 -3.32 6.37 1.14
CA ASN A 469 -2.10 6.16 0.34
C ASN A 469 -2.25 6.51 -1.15
N GLY A 470 -3.40 7.02 -1.55
CA GLY A 470 -3.72 7.33 -2.95
C GLY A 470 -4.37 6.17 -3.72
N ALA A 471 -4.60 5.01 -3.10
CA ALA A 471 -5.25 3.88 -3.73
C ALA A 471 -6.71 4.17 -4.15
N THR A 472 -7.33 5.20 -3.60
CA THR A 472 -8.72 5.59 -3.90
C THR A 472 -8.90 6.44 -5.14
N ARG A 473 -7.84 6.83 -5.84
CA ARG A 473 -7.89 7.83 -6.94
C ARG A 473 -8.89 7.50 -8.06
N GLY A 474 -9.05 6.24 -8.40
CA GLY A 474 -9.94 5.77 -9.47
C GLY A 474 -11.43 5.68 -9.08
N TYR A 475 -11.75 5.63 -7.80
CA TYR A 475 -13.11 5.43 -7.35
C TYR A 475 -13.97 6.68 -7.51
N ASP A 476 -15.24 6.48 -7.87
CA ASP A 476 -16.29 7.52 -7.94
C ASP A 476 -16.99 7.70 -6.59
N ARG A 477 -17.10 6.59 -5.84
CA ARG A 477 -17.81 6.53 -4.57
C ARG A 477 -17.07 5.64 -3.58
N LEU A 478 -17.02 6.08 -2.32
CA LEU A 478 -16.47 5.32 -1.21
C LEU A 478 -17.57 5.20 -0.14
N ILE A 479 -17.94 3.99 0.21
CA ILE A 479 -18.86 3.69 1.30
C ILE A 479 -17.99 3.22 2.46
N VAL A 480 -17.82 4.08 3.46
CA VAL A 480 -16.78 3.92 4.49
C VAL A 480 -17.40 3.82 5.86
N ASN A 481 -17.18 2.69 6.52
CA ASN A 481 -17.41 2.59 7.96
C ASN A 481 -16.32 3.41 8.67
N HIS A 482 -16.67 4.19 9.67
CA HIS A 482 -15.71 5.05 10.34
C HIS A 482 -14.71 4.30 11.25
N THR A 483 -14.86 2.99 11.38
CA THR A 483 -13.91 2.10 12.06
C THR A 483 -13.42 1.01 11.12
N VAL A 484 -13.94 -0.19 11.27
CA VAL A 484 -13.64 -1.32 10.39
C VAL A 484 -14.92 -1.75 9.68
N GLU A 485 -14.79 -2.18 8.46
CA GLU A 485 -15.87 -2.82 7.73
C GLU A 485 -15.97 -4.27 8.16
N LEU A 486 -17.17 -4.71 8.51
CA LEU A 486 -17.47 -6.11 8.78
C LEU A 486 -17.99 -6.78 7.51
N VAL A 487 -17.66 -8.05 7.31
CA VAL A 487 -18.06 -8.82 6.12
C VAL A 487 -19.57 -8.85 5.92
N ALA A 488 -20.36 -8.93 6.98
CA ALA A 488 -21.82 -8.94 6.90
C ALA A 488 -22.36 -7.65 6.29
N ASP A 489 -21.81 -6.52 6.69
CA ASP A 489 -22.17 -5.19 6.19
C ASP A 489 -21.65 -5.00 4.74
N GLY A 490 -20.41 -5.39 4.47
CA GLY A 490 -19.81 -5.33 3.14
C GLY A 490 -20.61 -6.15 2.12
N VAL A 491 -21.04 -7.36 2.48
CA VAL A 491 -21.88 -8.22 1.64
C VAL A 491 -23.24 -7.59 1.38
N GLU A 492 -23.91 -7.06 2.40
CA GLU A 492 -25.21 -6.38 2.27
C GLU A 492 -25.08 -5.19 1.30
N ARG A 493 -24.07 -4.33 1.52
CA ARG A 493 -23.83 -3.14 0.69
C ARG A 493 -23.49 -3.49 -0.74
N THR A 494 -22.68 -4.54 -0.94
CA THR A 494 -22.35 -5.04 -2.27
C THR A 494 -23.56 -5.55 -3.02
N ILE A 495 -24.37 -6.42 -2.40
CA ILE A 495 -25.61 -6.95 -3.02
C ILE A 495 -26.59 -5.82 -3.32
N ARG A 496 -26.75 -4.89 -2.41
CA ARG A 496 -27.62 -3.71 -2.62
C ARG A 496 -27.14 -2.87 -3.79
N HIS A 497 -25.84 -2.58 -3.84
CA HIS A 497 -25.26 -1.82 -4.94
C HIS A 497 -25.48 -2.50 -6.29
N LEU A 498 -25.18 -3.81 -6.38
CA LEU A 498 -25.37 -4.56 -7.61
C LEU A 498 -26.83 -4.57 -8.10
N ARG A 499 -27.77 -4.57 -7.17
CA ARG A 499 -29.20 -4.50 -7.50
C ARG A 499 -29.65 -3.10 -7.94
N GLU A 500 -29.10 -2.06 -7.33
CA GLU A 500 -29.52 -0.67 -7.55
C GLU A 500 -28.82 -0.03 -8.76
N PHE A 501 -27.65 -0.55 -9.15
CA PHE A 501 -26.85 -0.09 -10.28
C PHE A 501 -26.69 -1.19 -11.35
N ASP A 502 -27.71 -2.00 -11.53
CA ASP A 502 -27.71 -3.13 -12.45
C ASP A 502 -27.67 -2.72 -13.94
N GLU A 503 -28.05 -1.48 -14.27
CA GLU A 503 -27.88 -0.90 -15.60
C GLU A 503 -26.46 -0.36 -15.86
N CYS A 504 -25.52 -0.47 -14.91
CA CYS A 504 -24.14 0.00 -15.05
C CYS A 504 -23.14 -1.16 -15.13
N ASP A 505 -22.00 -0.93 -15.76
CA ASP A 505 -20.85 -1.81 -15.59
C ASP A 505 -20.10 -1.37 -14.34
N ASN A 506 -20.02 -2.24 -13.33
CA ASN A 506 -19.54 -1.92 -11.99
C ASN A 506 -18.17 -2.53 -11.72
N PHE A 507 -17.24 -1.71 -11.19
CA PHE A 507 -16.06 -2.19 -10.50
C PHE A 507 -16.23 -1.93 -9.01
N LEU A 508 -16.22 -3.00 -8.23
CA LEU A 508 -16.36 -2.96 -6.78
C LEU A 508 -15.11 -3.48 -6.10
N PHE A 509 -14.66 -2.77 -5.10
CA PHE A 509 -13.68 -3.25 -4.14
C PHE A 509 -14.36 -3.33 -2.77
N MET A 510 -14.32 -4.50 -2.14
CA MET A 510 -14.85 -4.73 -0.80
C MET A 510 -13.71 -5.21 0.10
N HIS A 511 -13.40 -4.45 1.13
CA HIS A 511 -12.39 -4.77 2.13
C HIS A 511 -13.04 -4.91 3.50
N PHE A 512 -12.86 -6.04 4.16
CA PHE A 512 -13.36 -6.32 5.50
C PHE A 512 -12.26 -6.91 6.38
N ALA A 513 -12.37 -6.66 7.70
CA ALA A 513 -11.31 -6.95 8.65
C ALA A 513 -11.67 -8.05 9.68
N ASP A 514 -12.78 -8.77 9.52
CA ASP A 514 -13.18 -9.84 10.46
C ASP A 514 -12.12 -10.94 10.59
N SER A 515 -11.40 -11.25 9.50
CA SER A 515 -10.36 -12.28 9.48
C SER A 515 -9.02 -11.82 10.06
N HIS A 516 -8.86 -10.52 10.32
CA HIS A 516 -7.63 -9.95 10.87
C HIS A 516 -7.54 -10.22 12.38
N PRO A 517 -6.43 -10.78 12.89
CA PRO A 517 -6.22 -10.94 14.33
C PRO A 517 -5.81 -9.60 14.96
N TYR A 518 -6.59 -9.12 15.91
CA TYR A 518 -6.27 -7.92 16.70
C TYR A 518 -5.74 -8.31 18.09
N ASN A 519 -4.82 -7.52 18.62
CA ASN A 519 -4.32 -7.63 19.99
C ASN A 519 -5.16 -6.81 20.99
N SER A 520 -6.38 -6.46 20.64
CA SER A 520 -7.25 -5.67 21.49
C SER A 520 -7.47 -6.30 22.86
N ASP A 521 -7.89 -5.49 23.82
CA ASP A 521 -8.38 -5.92 25.13
C ASP A 521 -9.36 -7.08 24.95
N ILE A 522 -8.89 -8.29 25.18
CA ILE A 522 -9.55 -9.46 24.70
C ILE A 522 -10.80 -9.70 25.53
N SER A 523 -11.93 -9.48 24.91
CA SER A 523 -13.16 -10.04 25.42
C SER A 523 -13.15 -11.56 25.13
N VAL A 524 -13.48 -12.36 26.13
CA VAL A 524 -13.66 -13.79 25.96
C VAL A 524 -15.10 -14.02 25.49
N PRO A 525 -15.33 -14.28 24.18
CA PRO A 525 -16.69 -14.55 23.71
C PRO A 525 -17.20 -15.87 24.30
N ALA A 526 -18.52 -15.99 24.47
CA ALA A 526 -19.14 -17.16 25.08
C ALA A 526 -18.71 -18.48 24.44
N GLY A 527 -18.52 -18.49 23.11
CA GLY A 527 -18.01 -19.66 22.39
C GLY A 527 -16.63 -20.08 22.84
N ALA A 528 -15.70 -19.15 23.02
CA ALA A 528 -14.37 -19.43 23.53
C ALA A 528 -14.42 -20.00 24.96
N GLY A 529 -15.19 -19.37 25.84
CA GLY A 529 -15.39 -19.83 27.22
C GLY A 529 -16.07 -21.22 27.32
N THR A 530 -16.76 -21.62 26.26
CA THR A 530 -17.41 -22.95 26.22
C THR A 530 -16.48 -24.05 25.72
N HIS A 531 -15.54 -23.73 24.81
CA HIS A 531 -14.73 -24.70 24.10
C HIS A 531 -13.28 -24.77 24.57
N LEU A 532 -12.76 -23.72 25.21
CA LEU A 532 -11.41 -23.66 25.74
C LEU A 532 -11.38 -23.90 27.24
N SER A 533 -10.32 -24.50 27.75
CA SER A 533 -10.07 -24.57 29.17
C SER A 533 -9.78 -23.18 29.75
N LEU A 534 -10.05 -23.01 31.06
CA LEU A 534 -9.68 -21.75 31.73
C LEU A 534 -8.17 -21.44 31.65
N ALA A 535 -7.35 -22.49 31.63
CA ALA A 535 -5.90 -22.34 31.49
C ALA A 535 -5.50 -21.83 30.11
N ASP A 536 -6.19 -22.27 29.05
CA ASP A 536 -5.95 -21.77 27.68
C ASP A 536 -6.41 -20.31 27.53
N VAL A 537 -7.52 -19.95 28.14
CA VAL A 537 -8.06 -18.57 28.11
C VAL A 537 -7.18 -17.59 28.88
N LEU A 538 -6.55 -18.07 29.97
CA LEU A 538 -5.71 -17.24 30.84
C LEU A 538 -4.22 -17.28 30.50
N GLN A 539 -3.83 -17.86 29.35
CA GLN A 539 -2.45 -17.75 28.89
C GLN A 539 -2.06 -16.27 28.72
N GLU A 540 -0.84 -15.96 29.13
CA GLU A 540 -0.28 -14.63 28.97
C GLU A 540 -0.31 -14.23 27.49
N GLN A 541 -0.85 -13.06 27.23
CA GLN A 541 -1.00 -12.53 25.87
C GLN A 541 0.02 -11.42 25.64
N ASP A 542 0.67 -11.48 24.50
CA ASP A 542 1.53 -10.39 24.07
C ASP A 542 0.67 -9.19 23.66
N MET A 543 0.99 -8.02 24.21
CA MET A 543 0.37 -6.74 23.86
C MET A 543 1.13 -6.05 22.71
N GLU A 544 1.73 -6.83 21.82
CA GLU A 544 2.44 -6.34 20.65
C GLU A 544 1.49 -6.06 19.48
N ALA A 545 1.98 -5.38 18.45
CA ALA A 545 1.22 -5.16 17.22
C ALA A 545 0.80 -6.50 16.59
N SER A 546 -0.31 -6.51 15.87
CA SER A 546 -0.94 -7.73 15.32
C SER A 546 0.02 -8.63 14.55
N VAL A 547 0.98 -8.07 13.85
CA VAL A 547 2.01 -8.80 13.09
C VAL A 547 3.01 -9.56 13.96
N PHE A 548 3.12 -9.23 15.25
CA PHE A 548 4.03 -9.86 16.22
C PHE A 548 3.30 -10.75 17.23
N LEU A 549 1.98 -10.90 17.11
CA LEU A 549 1.22 -11.75 18.01
C LEU A 549 1.73 -13.20 17.94
N LYS A 550 2.00 -13.78 19.11
CA LYS A 550 2.40 -15.18 19.22
C LYS A 550 1.18 -16.11 19.17
N PRO A 551 1.36 -17.35 18.71
CA PRO A 551 0.32 -18.37 18.77
C PRO A 551 -0.27 -18.51 20.17
N ASN A 552 -1.59 -18.38 20.26
CA ASN A 552 -2.34 -18.40 21.51
C ASN A 552 -3.70 -19.06 21.26
N PRO A 553 -4.14 -20.02 22.10
CA PRO A 553 -5.37 -20.76 21.87
C PRO A 553 -6.63 -19.88 21.78
N LEU A 554 -6.73 -18.82 22.58
CA LEU A 554 -7.86 -17.90 22.55
C LEU A 554 -7.89 -17.11 21.25
N SER A 555 -6.76 -16.50 20.84
CA SER A 555 -6.67 -15.72 19.62
C SER A 555 -6.93 -16.61 18.38
N GLN A 556 -6.40 -17.82 18.34
CA GLN A 556 -6.67 -18.78 17.27
C GLN A 556 -8.14 -19.17 17.21
N TYR A 557 -8.77 -19.46 18.36
CA TYR A 557 -10.18 -19.81 18.40
C TYR A 557 -11.07 -18.66 17.90
N VAL A 558 -10.81 -17.45 18.38
CA VAL A 558 -11.58 -16.25 17.99
C VAL A 558 -11.44 -15.98 16.49
N ASN A 559 -10.21 -16.02 15.97
CA ASN A 559 -9.95 -15.79 14.55
C ASN A 559 -10.56 -16.86 13.64
N ARG A 560 -10.43 -18.18 13.98
CA ARG A 560 -11.09 -19.26 13.23
C ARG A 560 -12.61 -19.12 13.23
N SER A 561 -13.21 -18.71 14.34
CA SER A 561 -14.65 -18.45 14.44
C SER A 561 -15.09 -17.28 13.56
N ALA A 562 -14.26 -16.24 13.48
CA ALA A 562 -14.48 -15.11 12.59
C ALA A 562 -14.39 -15.53 11.12
N ILE A 563 -13.36 -16.31 10.73
CA ILE A 563 -13.20 -16.85 9.37
C ILE A 563 -14.43 -17.68 8.95
N GLN A 564 -14.96 -18.54 9.83
CA GLN A 564 -16.18 -19.29 9.55
C GLN A 564 -17.40 -18.38 9.33
N THR A 565 -17.44 -17.24 10.01
CA THR A 565 -18.48 -16.22 9.81
C THR A 565 -18.28 -15.52 8.47
N VAL A 566 -17.04 -15.15 8.14
CA VAL A 566 -16.66 -14.59 6.83
C VAL A 566 -17.12 -15.51 5.70
N ASP A 567 -16.78 -16.78 5.74
CA ASP A 567 -17.14 -17.75 4.71
C ASP A 567 -18.67 -17.88 4.53
N ARG A 568 -19.40 -17.90 5.63
CA ARG A 568 -20.87 -17.98 5.60
C ARG A 568 -21.49 -16.73 4.97
N GLN A 569 -21.00 -15.54 5.31
CA GLN A 569 -21.50 -14.29 4.74
C GLN A 569 -21.17 -14.15 3.27
N LEU A 570 -19.93 -14.49 2.88
CA LEU A 570 -19.55 -14.54 1.46
C LEU A 570 -20.36 -15.55 0.68
N GLY A 571 -20.79 -16.65 1.31
CA GLY A 571 -21.71 -17.61 0.70
C GLY A 571 -22.99 -16.95 0.18
N TYR A 572 -23.58 -15.99 0.91
CA TYR A 572 -24.76 -15.24 0.44
C TYR A 572 -24.44 -14.37 -0.79
N LEU A 573 -23.29 -13.74 -0.82
CA LEU A 573 -22.85 -12.96 -1.98
C LEU A 573 -22.61 -13.84 -3.20
N PHE A 574 -21.96 -14.98 -3.03
CA PHE A 574 -21.70 -15.92 -4.11
C PHE A 574 -23.00 -16.51 -4.66
N ASP A 575 -23.94 -16.88 -3.80
CA ASP A 575 -25.27 -17.35 -4.22
C ASP A 575 -26.03 -16.27 -4.99
N TYR A 576 -25.96 -15.00 -4.56
CA TYR A 576 -26.55 -13.88 -5.29
C TYR A 576 -25.95 -13.75 -6.70
N ILE A 577 -24.62 -13.80 -6.82
CA ILE A 577 -23.92 -13.70 -8.10
C ILE A 577 -24.33 -14.86 -9.03
N GLU A 578 -24.30 -16.11 -8.54
CA GLU A 578 -24.68 -17.30 -9.32
C GLU A 578 -26.16 -17.30 -9.75
N GLN A 579 -27.03 -16.60 -9.03
CA GLN A 579 -28.46 -16.53 -9.37
C GLN A 579 -28.82 -15.42 -10.37
N HIS A 580 -27.98 -14.38 -10.49
CA HIS A 580 -28.33 -13.18 -11.25
C HIS A 580 -27.43 -12.93 -12.46
N TYR A 581 -26.28 -13.62 -12.55
CA TYR A 581 -25.28 -13.38 -13.60
C TYR A 581 -24.76 -14.70 -14.16
N GLU A 582 -24.52 -14.71 -15.47
CA GLU A 582 -23.84 -15.82 -16.15
C GLU A 582 -22.30 -15.71 -15.93
N ASP A 583 -21.57 -16.82 -16.00
CA ASP A 583 -20.12 -16.86 -15.73
C ASP A 583 -19.28 -15.96 -16.66
N ASP A 584 -19.79 -15.55 -17.82
CA ASP A 584 -19.11 -14.63 -18.75
C ASP A 584 -19.46 -13.15 -18.52
N GLU A 585 -20.38 -12.85 -17.60
CA GLU A 585 -20.83 -11.49 -17.28
C GLU A 585 -20.08 -10.86 -16.09
N TYR A 586 -19.32 -11.65 -15.31
CA TYR A 586 -18.60 -11.15 -14.14
C TYR A 586 -17.14 -11.63 -14.08
N ILE A 587 -16.35 -10.91 -13.30
CA ILE A 587 -15.05 -11.33 -12.78
C ILE A 587 -15.10 -11.11 -11.26
N VAL A 588 -14.89 -12.17 -10.49
CA VAL A 588 -14.74 -12.09 -9.02
C VAL A 588 -13.36 -12.57 -8.63
N MET A 589 -12.62 -11.73 -7.93
CA MET A 589 -11.35 -12.09 -7.30
C MET A 589 -11.51 -11.97 -5.79
N LEU A 590 -11.01 -12.97 -5.05
CA LEU A 590 -10.83 -12.90 -3.61
C LEU A 590 -9.36 -13.09 -3.30
N TYR A 591 -8.82 -12.20 -2.48
CA TYR A 591 -7.44 -12.27 -2.02
C TYR A 591 -7.31 -11.72 -0.61
N SER A 592 -6.22 -12.06 0.06
CA SER A 592 -5.79 -11.38 1.29
C SER A 592 -4.49 -10.63 1.05
N ASP A 593 -4.33 -9.54 1.77
CA ASP A 593 -3.15 -8.67 1.72
C ASP A 593 -1.95 -9.32 2.42
N HIS A 594 -2.19 -10.02 3.53
CA HIS A 594 -1.25 -10.87 4.27
C HIS A 594 -1.99 -12.02 4.97
N GLY A 595 -1.29 -12.80 5.77
CA GLY A 595 -1.83 -13.84 6.63
C GLY A 595 -1.87 -13.41 8.10
N ALA A 596 -1.62 -14.36 9.02
CA ALA A 596 -1.78 -14.11 10.46
C ALA A 596 -0.68 -14.79 11.29
N SER A 597 0.04 -14.00 12.09
CA SER A 597 1.12 -14.47 12.97
C SER A 597 0.66 -15.38 14.09
N VAL A 598 -0.61 -15.28 14.50
CA VAL A 598 -1.21 -16.15 15.54
C VAL A 598 -1.19 -17.64 15.18
N TYR A 599 -0.93 -17.96 13.91
CA TYR A 599 -0.78 -19.34 13.42
C TYR A 599 0.67 -19.72 13.13
N ALA A 600 1.63 -18.80 13.33
CA ALA A 600 3.03 -19.03 12.98
C ALA A 600 3.60 -20.28 13.64
N ARG A 601 4.19 -21.15 12.82
CA ARG A 601 4.86 -22.40 13.23
C ARG A 601 6.37 -22.28 13.18
N SER A 602 6.87 -21.16 12.69
CA SER A 602 8.29 -20.80 12.65
C SER A 602 8.54 -19.49 13.40
N PRO A 603 9.76 -19.22 13.87
CA PRO A 603 10.08 -18.01 14.62
C PRO A 603 10.24 -16.77 13.71
N TYR A 604 10.08 -16.91 12.41
CA TYR A 604 10.36 -15.85 11.46
C TYR A 604 9.12 -14.96 11.25
N LEU A 605 9.30 -13.62 11.23
CA LEU A 605 8.22 -12.69 10.96
C LEU A 605 7.56 -12.99 9.60
N MET A 606 8.37 -13.28 8.57
CA MET A 606 7.88 -13.67 7.25
C MET A 606 7.55 -15.19 7.19
N SER A 607 6.88 -15.74 8.22
CA SER A 607 6.45 -17.15 8.20
C SER A 607 5.46 -17.43 7.06
N GLU A 608 5.24 -18.70 6.74
CA GLU A 608 4.24 -19.08 5.73
C GLU A 608 2.81 -18.74 6.18
N GLU A 609 2.55 -18.78 7.48
CA GLU A 609 1.25 -18.40 8.03
C GLU A 609 1.01 -16.89 8.01
N GLN A 610 2.07 -16.06 8.18
CA GLN A 610 1.98 -14.61 8.14
C GLN A 610 1.91 -14.05 6.71
N THR A 611 2.56 -14.69 5.75
CA THR A 611 2.66 -14.17 4.37
C THR A 611 1.97 -15.04 3.33
N GLY A 612 1.55 -16.26 3.69
CA GLY A 612 0.73 -17.12 2.83
C GLY A 612 -0.69 -16.60 2.75
N SER A 613 -0.96 -15.81 1.73
CA SER A 613 -2.20 -15.08 1.52
C SER A 613 -3.12 -15.78 0.52
N ALA A 614 -4.43 -15.59 0.65
CA ALA A 614 -5.41 -16.10 -0.30
C ALA A 614 -5.25 -15.41 -1.66
N LEU A 615 -5.47 -16.17 -2.74
CA LEU A 615 -5.67 -15.62 -4.10
C LEU A 615 -6.51 -16.60 -4.90
N MET A 616 -7.68 -16.15 -5.35
CA MET A 616 -8.57 -16.94 -6.16
C MET A 616 -9.39 -16.08 -7.10
N ALA A 617 -9.80 -16.64 -8.21
CA ALA A 617 -10.59 -15.94 -9.22
C ALA A 617 -11.63 -16.86 -9.87
N ARG A 618 -12.77 -16.27 -10.25
CA ARG A 618 -13.82 -16.95 -11.03
C ARG A 618 -14.51 -15.97 -11.97
N GLY A 619 -15.00 -16.46 -13.08
CA GLY A 619 -15.82 -15.73 -14.05
C GLY A 619 -15.17 -15.61 -15.41
N ALA A 620 -15.48 -14.57 -16.12
CA ALA A 620 -15.08 -14.37 -17.51
C ALA A 620 -13.57 -14.43 -17.73
N GLY A 621 -13.12 -15.32 -18.59
CA GLY A 621 -11.71 -15.50 -18.93
C GLY A 621 -10.88 -16.27 -17.89
N VAL A 622 -11.46 -16.67 -16.77
CA VAL A 622 -10.81 -17.47 -15.74
C VAL A 622 -10.92 -18.96 -16.10
N PRO A 623 -9.81 -19.71 -16.19
CA PRO A 623 -9.88 -21.14 -16.46
C PRO A 623 -10.45 -21.91 -15.25
N ALA A 624 -11.30 -22.90 -15.49
CA ALA A 624 -11.88 -23.74 -14.44
C ALA A 624 -10.90 -24.88 -14.08
N LEU A 625 -9.87 -24.57 -13.32
CA LEU A 625 -8.82 -25.50 -12.91
C LEU A 625 -8.96 -25.99 -11.45
N GLY A 626 -9.82 -25.30 -10.66
CA GLY A 626 -9.89 -25.54 -9.23
C GLY A 626 -8.59 -25.08 -8.52
N ARG A 627 -8.08 -25.92 -7.64
CA ARG A 627 -6.87 -25.62 -6.89
C ARG A 627 -5.62 -25.89 -7.72
N VAL A 628 -4.68 -24.94 -7.69
CA VAL A 628 -3.39 -25.01 -8.38
C VAL A 628 -2.26 -24.68 -7.41
N ASP A 629 -1.12 -25.29 -7.60
CA ASP A 629 0.09 -25.14 -6.78
C ASP A 629 1.12 -24.16 -7.39
N GLU A 630 0.74 -23.45 -8.44
CA GLU A 630 1.61 -22.43 -9.06
C GLU A 630 1.99 -21.37 -8.04
N LEU A 631 3.28 -21.03 -7.96
CA LEU A 631 3.81 -20.01 -7.08
C LEU A 631 3.42 -18.63 -7.60
N THR A 632 2.72 -17.85 -6.78
CA THR A 632 2.25 -16.49 -7.08
C THR A 632 2.53 -15.53 -5.93
N SER A 633 2.44 -14.25 -6.18
CA SER A 633 2.62 -13.20 -5.18
C SER A 633 1.54 -12.13 -5.33
N SER A 634 1.22 -11.43 -4.24
CA SER A 634 0.22 -10.36 -4.26
C SER A 634 0.53 -9.24 -5.27
N VAL A 635 1.79 -9.03 -5.65
CA VAL A 635 2.20 -8.11 -6.71
C VAL A 635 1.69 -8.51 -8.10
N ASP A 636 1.30 -9.78 -8.29
CA ASP A 636 0.80 -10.32 -9.55
C ASP A 636 -0.67 -9.97 -9.81
N ILE A 637 -1.41 -9.62 -8.75
CA ILE A 637 -2.87 -9.34 -8.81
C ILE A 637 -3.19 -8.27 -9.85
N TYR A 638 -2.39 -7.21 -9.92
CA TYR A 638 -2.54 -6.15 -10.91
C TYR A 638 -2.55 -6.71 -12.36
N LYS A 639 -1.58 -7.55 -12.69
CA LYS A 639 -1.47 -8.14 -14.03
C LYS A 639 -2.56 -9.18 -14.30
N ILE A 640 -2.94 -9.97 -13.29
CA ILE A 640 -4.04 -10.94 -13.40
C ILE A 640 -5.34 -10.21 -13.75
N LEU A 641 -5.70 -9.20 -12.96
CA LEU A 641 -6.92 -8.45 -13.21
C LEU A 641 -6.87 -7.70 -14.54
N GLY A 642 -5.72 -7.11 -14.90
CA GLY A 642 -5.57 -6.45 -16.19
C GLY A 642 -5.74 -7.39 -17.38
N LYS A 643 -5.24 -8.62 -17.27
CA LYS A 643 -5.47 -9.67 -18.27
C LYS A 643 -6.94 -10.02 -18.42
N LEU A 644 -7.68 -10.11 -17.32
CA LEU A 644 -9.10 -10.46 -17.29
C LEU A 644 -10.02 -9.30 -17.72
N ALA A 645 -9.74 -8.10 -17.23
CA ALA A 645 -10.55 -6.90 -17.47
C ALA A 645 -10.17 -6.15 -18.75
N GLY A 646 -8.95 -6.35 -19.28
CA GLY A 646 -8.51 -5.78 -20.55
C GLY A 646 -7.74 -4.46 -20.46
N TYR A 647 -7.18 -4.09 -19.30
CA TYR A 647 -6.28 -2.93 -19.23
C TYR A 647 -4.80 -3.33 -19.49
N PRO A 648 -3.92 -2.37 -19.84
CA PRO A 648 -2.52 -2.65 -20.17
C PRO A 648 -1.71 -3.22 -18.99
N ILE A 649 -0.94 -4.29 -19.22
CA ILE A 649 -0.12 -4.98 -18.23
C ILE A 649 1.37 -5.07 -18.61
N ASP A 650 1.76 -4.51 -19.75
CA ASP A 650 3.11 -4.66 -20.31
C ASP A 650 4.05 -3.48 -19.98
N ALA A 651 3.65 -2.61 -19.05
CA ALA A 651 4.49 -1.48 -18.65
C ALA A 651 5.79 -2.00 -18.00
N ALA A 652 6.94 -1.49 -18.47
CA ALA A 652 8.26 -1.97 -18.08
C ALA A 652 8.58 -1.78 -16.57
N HIS A 653 7.86 -0.89 -15.88
CA HIS A 653 8.06 -0.64 -14.46
C HIS A 653 7.28 -1.59 -13.54
N LEU A 654 6.39 -2.44 -14.08
CA LEU A 654 5.60 -3.36 -13.27
C LEU A 654 6.43 -4.56 -12.79
N ASP A 655 6.49 -4.75 -11.48
CA ASP A 655 7.22 -5.85 -10.84
C ASP A 655 6.46 -7.18 -10.87
N GLY A 656 5.13 -7.12 -10.97
CA GLY A 656 4.28 -8.31 -10.99
C GLY A 656 4.53 -9.20 -12.20
N ASN A 657 4.27 -10.50 -12.04
CA ASN A 657 4.28 -11.49 -13.11
C ASN A 657 2.83 -11.84 -13.50
N LEU A 658 2.62 -12.24 -14.75
CA LEU A 658 1.38 -12.89 -15.13
C LEU A 658 1.56 -14.41 -14.97
N PRO A 659 0.76 -15.10 -14.13
CA PRO A 659 0.88 -16.54 -13.94
C PRO A 659 0.66 -17.35 -15.23
N GLU A 660 1.23 -18.56 -15.25
CA GLU A 660 1.13 -19.47 -16.40
C GLU A 660 -0.32 -19.84 -16.70
N VAL A 661 -1.15 -20.02 -15.68
CA VAL A 661 -2.59 -20.31 -15.81
C VAL A 661 -3.35 -19.21 -16.57
N PHE A 662 -2.85 -17.99 -16.64
CA PHE A 662 -3.39 -16.88 -17.43
C PHE A 662 -2.59 -16.59 -18.71
N GLY A 663 -1.69 -17.52 -19.09
CA GLY A 663 -0.89 -17.43 -20.32
C GLY A 663 0.42 -16.64 -20.17
N GLY A 664 0.85 -16.40 -18.95
CA GLY A 664 2.14 -15.79 -18.63
C GLY A 664 3.25 -16.82 -18.43
N LYS A 665 4.08 -16.64 -17.41
CA LYS A 665 5.22 -17.51 -17.08
C LYS A 665 5.15 -17.92 -15.61
N ARG A 666 5.53 -19.18 -15.33
CA ARG A 666 5.69 -19.66 -13.95
C ARG A 666 6.75 -18.83 -13.23
N ARG A 667 6.46 -18.42 -12.02
CA ARG A 667 7.38 -17.69 -11.15
C ARG A 667 8.37 -18.67 -10.51
N GLU A 668 9.65 -18.32 -10.50
CA GLU A 668 10.68 -19.16 -9.87
C GLU A 668 10.74 -18.94 -8.36
N TYR A 669 10.48 -17.72 -7.90
CA TYR A 669 10.50 -17.35 -6.49
C TYR A 669 9.54 -16.22 -6.17
N THR A 670 9.18 -16.08 -4.90
CA THR A 670 8.46 -14.93 -4.35
C THR A 670 9.32 -14.22 -3.32
N VAL A 671 9.06 -12.92 -3.14
CA VAL A 671 9.71 -12.09 -2.12
C VAL A 671 8.66 -11.49 -1.20
N SER A 672 8.86 -11.69 0.10
CA SER A 672 8.14 -10.98 1.16
C SER A 672 9.16 -10.25 2.01
N ASN A 673 8.94 -8.98 2.34
CA ASN A 673 9.89 -8.20 3.11
C ASN A 673 9.22 -7.20 4.04
N SER A 674 9.94 -6.80 5.09
CA SER A 674 9.55 -5.75 6.02
C SER A 674 10.57 -4.62 5.94
N ILE A 675 10.16 -3.49 5.36
CA ILE A 675 10.90 -2.23 5.38
C ILE A 675 10.18 -1.31 6.36
N TYR A 676 10.64 -1.28 7.60
CA TYR A 676 10.03 -0.46 8.65
C TYR A 676 11.11 0.34 9.38
N PRO A 677 11.15 1.69 9.26
CA PRO A 677 12.15 2.51 9.94
C PRO A 677 12.19 2.25 11.46
N GLY A 678 13.39 2.06 11.98
CA GLY A 678 13.59 1.74 13.41
C GLY A 678 13.44 0.25 13.78
N GLN A 679 13.16 -0.62 12.81
CA GLN A 679 13.18 -2.09 12.96
C GLN A 679 14.29 -2.68 12.08
N THR A 680 14.73 -3.90 12.40
CA THR A 680 15.64 -4.64 11.51
C THR A 680 14.93 -4.98 10.21
N TYR A 681 15.64 -4.85 9.08
CA TYR A 681 15.10 -5.29 7.79
C TYR A 681 15.01 -6.81 7.77
N LYS A 682 13.89 -7.31 7.32
CA LYS A 682 13.63 -8.74 7.17
C LYS A 682 13.15 -9.04 5.76
N ILE A 683 13.66 -10.11 5.18
CA ILE A 683 13.23 -10.59 3.86
C ILE A 683 13.13 -12.09 3.86
N CYS A 684 12.10 -12.61 3.21
CA CYS A 684 11.98 -14.01 2.88
C CYS A 684 11.88 -14.18 1.37
N VAL A 685 12.76 -15.01 0.81
CA VAL A 685 12.69 -15.46 -0.59
C VAL A 685 12.24 -16.91 -0.58
N ARG A 686 11.18 -17.24 -1.32
CA ARG A 686 10.62 -18.58 -1.41
C ARG A 686 10.65 -19.10 -2.83
N THR A 687 11.14 -20.31 -2.98
CA THR A 687 10.95 -21.16 -4.17
C THR A 687 9.83 -22.16 -3.91
N GLU A 688 9.61 -23.08 -4.82
CA GLU A 688 8.65 -24.18 -4.63
C GLU A 688 9.01 -25.06 -3.42
N HIS A 689 10.31 -25.27 -3.14
CA HIS A 689 10.80 -26.24 -2.17
C HIS A 689 11.43 -25.63 -0.93
N TYR A 690 11.95 -24.42 -1.01
CA TYR A 690 12.75 -23.80 0.05
C TYR A 690 12.29 -22.41 0.39
N ALA A 691 12.46 -22.02 1.64
CA ALA A 691 12.34 -20.66 2.11
C ALA A 691 13.66 -20.19 2.73
N PHE A 692 14.10 -19.02 2.31
CA PHE A 692 15.28 -18.33 2.79
C PHE A 692 14.86 -17.09 3.57
N HIS A 693 15.23 -17.01 4.83
CA HIS A 693 14.97 -15.87 5.70
C HIS A 693 16.27 -15.14 6.01
N LEU A 694 16.27 -13.83 5.83
CA LEU A 694 17.39 -12.98 6.22
C LEU A 694 16.90 -11.84 7.12
N GLU A 695 17.66 -11.55 8.16
CA GLU A 695 17.46 -10.40 9.05
C GLU A 695 18.77 -9.63 9.23
N THR A 696 18.71 -8.30 9.04
CA THR A 696 19.86 -7.43 9.25
C THR A 696 20.13 -7.22 10.74
N ALA A 697 21.40 -6.98 11.09
CA ALA A 697 21.76 -6.60 12.46
C ALA A 697 21.50 -5.10 12.74
N GLU A 698 21.42 -4.29 11.71
CA GLU A 698 21.18 -2.86 11.79
C GLU A 698 19.72 -2.57 11.45
N PHE A 699 19.18 -1.54 12.09
CA PHE A 699 17.82 -1.09 11.81
C PHE A 699 17.72 -0.43 10.45
N THR A 700 16.57 -0.56 9.80
CA THR A 700 16.17 0.26 8.67
C THR A 700 16.24 1.72 9.10
N ARG A 701 16.91 2.54 8.30
CA ARG A 701 17.09 3.96 8.59
C ARG A 701 15.79 4.74 8.39
N GLU A 702 15.75 5.97 8.89
CA GLU A 702 14.58 6.86 8.77
C GLU A 702 14.17 7.11 7.32
N ASP A 703 15.13 7.09 6.39
CA ASP A 703 14.89 7.25 4.94
C ASP A 703 14.51 5.95 4.21
N GLY A 704 14.26 4.86 4.94
CA GLY A 704 13.91 3.56 4.39
C GLY A 704 15.08 2.75 3.83
N THR A 705 16.33 3.25 3.96
CA THR A 705 17.50 2.51 3.49
C THR A 705 17.99 1.50 4.52
N ILE A 706 18.64 0.43 4.04
CA ILE A 706 19.14 -0.67 4.85
C ILE A 706 20.64 -0.88 4.65
N SER A 707 21.27 -1.61 5.58
CA SER A 707 22.65 -2.11 5.44
C SER A 707 22.63 -3.64 5.43
N LEU A 708 23.29 -4.24 4.45
CA LEU A 708 23.59 -5.66 4.42
C LEU A 708 25.02 -5.97 4.90
N ASP A 709 25.64 -5.08 5.70
CA ASP A 709 26.98 -5.32 6.24
C ASP A 709 27.01 -6.45 7.26
N ARG A 710 25.96 -6.59 8.05
CA ARG A 710 25.79 -7.65 9.04
C ARG A 710 24.37 -8.16 9.02
N TYR A 711 24.20 -9.45 8.85
CA TYR A 711 22.91 -10.11 8.84
C TYR A 711 23.04 -11.56 9.33
N THR A 712 21.92 -12.16 9.64
CA THR A 712 21.78 -13.61 9.81
C THR A 712 20.83 -14.12 8.75
N TYR A 713 21.01 -15.37 8.34
CA TYR A 713 20.07 -16.03 7.45
C TYR A 713 19.84 -17.48 7.85
N HIS A 714 18.71 -18.02 7.44
CA HIS A 714 18.32 -19.42 7.61
C HIS A 714 17.64 -19.89 6.32
N ILE A 715 17.88 -21.15 5.98
CA ILE A 715 17.20 -21.83 4.87
C ILE A 715 16.50 -23.04 5.44
N HIS A 716 15.25 -23.25 5.11
CA HIS A 716 14.53 -24.45 5.48
C HIS A 716 13.71 -24.98 4.30
N GLU A 717 13.41 -26.30 4.36
CA GLU A 717 12.43 -26.89 3.45
C GLU A 717 11.04 -26.33 3.73
N ARG A 718 10.29 -26.05 2.67
CA ARG A 718 8.88 -25.71 2.74
C ARG A 718 8.04 -26.96 2.96
N SER A 719 8.18 -27.56 4.11
CA SER A 719 7.44 -28.74 4.56
C SER A 719 6.99 -28.52 6.00
N GLU A 720 6.03 -29.30 6.47
CA GLU A 720 5.55 -29.21 7.85
C GLU A 720 6.64 -29.37 8.91
N SER A 721 7.78 -29.98 8.55
CA SER A 721 8.90 -30.17 9.45
C SER A 721 9.82 -28.96 9.60
N TYR A 722 9.73 -27.97 8.70
CA TYR A 722 10.63 -26.79 8.63
C TYR A 722 12.11 -27.17 8.79
N ARG A 723 12.52 -28.28 8.16
CA ARG A 723 13.87 -28.81 8.29
C ARG A 723 14.90 -27.82 7.78
N GLU A 724 15.82 -27.44 8.64
CA GLU A 724 16.90 -26.52 8.28
C GLU A 724 17.86 -27.16 7.26
N VAL A 725 18.28 -26.38 6.28
CA VAL A 725 19.12 -26.78 5.16
C VAL A 725 20.41 -25.98 5.18
N PHE A 726 21.53 -26.69 5.16
CA PHE A 726 22.87 -26.12 5.09
C PHE A 726 23.47 -26.44 3.72
N ASP A 727 23.25 -25.57 2.75
CA ASP A 727 23.73 -25.71 1.38
C ASP A 727 24.24 -24.35 0.86
N ASP A 728 25.54 -24.29 0.62
CA ASP A 728 26.21 -23.05 0.20
C ASP A 728 25.82 -22.59 -1.21
N ALA A 729 25.46 -23.51 -2.11
CA ALA A 729 25.04 -23.15 -3.45
C ALA A 729 23.64 -22.53 -3.42
N LEU A 730 22.77 -23.11 -2.59
CA LEU A 730 21.42 -22.61 -2.38
C LEU A 730 21.45 -21.25 -1.65
N ALA A 731 22.31 -21.08 -0.64
CA ALA A 731 22.52 -19.82 0.04
C ALA A 731 22.98 -18.72 -0.92
N ARG A 732 23.93 -19.04 -1.81
CA ARG A 732 24.38 -18.09 -2.85
C ARG A 732 23.26 -17.70 -3.80
N TYR A 733 22.48 -18.64 -4.27
CA TYR A 733 21.33 -18.38 -5.13
C TYR A 733 20.35 -17.39 -4.50
N PHE A 734 19.97 -17.61 -3.23
CA PHE A 734 19.06 -16.72 -2.53
C PHE A 734 19.69 -15.35 -2.25
N MET A 735 20.97 -15.32 -1.88
CA MET A 735 21.67 -14.05 -1.65
C MET A 735 21.78 -13.22 -2.92
N ASP A 736 21.94 -13.82 -4.09
CA ASP A 736 21.94 -13.10 -5.37
C ASP A 736 20.59 -12.38 -5.59
N ILE A 737 19.48 -13.06 -5.29
CA ILE A 737 18.14 -12.46 -5.34
C ILE A 737 18.01 -11.29 -4.34
N VAL A 738 18.43 -11.48 -3.10
CA VAL A 738 18.39 -10.42 -2.07
C VAL A 738 19.22 -9.21 -2.51
N TRP A 739 20.41 -9.43 -3.06
CA TRP A 739 21.27 -8.36 -3.54
C TRP A 739 20.64 -7.57 -4.68
N GLU A 740 20.02 -8.25 -5.62
CA GLU A 740 19.31 -7.61 -6.74
C GLU A 740 18.09 -6.84 -6.24
N TYR A 741 17.24 -7.48 -5.41
CA TYR A 741 16.03 -6.89 -4.87
C TYR A 741 16.28 -5.63 -4.04
N THR A 742 17.37 -5.60 -3.27
CA THR A 742 17.69 -4.49 -2.36
C THR A 742 18.51 -3.38 -3.00
N GLU A 743 18.89 -3.47 -4.27
CA GLU A 743 19.84 -2.57 -4.93
C GLU A 743 19.48 -1.09 -4.78
N SER A 744 18.18 -0.74 -4.93
CA SER A 744 17.71 0.64 -4.92
C SER A 744 17.60 1.28 -3.53
N PHE A 745 17.62 0.48 -2.45
CA PHE A 745 17.48 0.98 -1.08
C PHE A 745 18.55 0.45 -0.10
N ARG A 746 19.58 -0.20 -0.61
CA ARG A 746 20.74 -0.66 0.16
C ARG A 746 21.84 0.42 0.15
N ARG A 747 22.37 0.73 1.32
CA ARG A 747 23.50 1.65 1.53
C ARG A 747 24.59 1.02 2.39
#